data_cde215f863e930ea7a2e3041ac31f719
#
_entry.id   cde215f863e930ea7a2e3041ac31f719
#
_cell.length_a   1.000
_cell.length_b   1.000
_cell.length_c   1.000
_cell.angle_alpha   90.00
_cell.angle_beta   90.00
_cell.angle_gamma   90.00
#
_symmetry.space_group_name_H-M   'P 1'
#
loop_
_entity.id
_entity.type
_entity.pdbx_description
1 polymer ?
#
loop_
_entity_poly.entity_id
_entity_poly.type
_entity_poly.pdbx_seq_one_letter_code
_entity_poly.pdbx_strand_id
1 'polypeptide(L)'
;MAREIKKLKKAKFVYAFGKRTDGDASMREILGGKGANLAEMALIGLPVPPGFTLSTEVCGYFYGNSGNYPKGLENAVSKAISEVEKQQNKGFGDPLNPLLFSVRSGSRESMPGMMDTILNLGLNDNTVQGLADRTEDARFAWDCYRRFIQMYGEVVMGVHSGNDGEPDPFQEQLASLKTKQKILNDDQLCQSDLQELVQRYKRVIKQRCKKAFPQDVYEQLWGAIAAVFGSWKNERAILYRQRYGIPADWGTAVNIQAMVFGNLGHTSGTGVAFTRDPATGEKTFYGEYLLNAQGEDVVAGIRTPKAISLLAEEMPKSFAELKKVRSRLERHFRDMQDFEFTIEDGRLYMLQTRNGKRTGLAAVRIAVEMSRERLMDRKTALLKIPAESIDSLLVPVFDKKALQDAHYIGHGLAAGPGAASGRIVFSAFEAERETRLGNKVILVREETSPDDLRGMLLAQGILTARGGVSSHAALVARQLGKVCICGASELSIDYVERVMTIGGVTLKEGEYLSIDGSTGEIYAGLIETADSEVQRVLKGRLTPEKSATFGLYQTVMGMADKVRRLKVRTNADTPSMAKTAIAFGAEGIGLCRTEHMFFDGNRIDLMRQMILAADVEERRTALKKLLPFQRKDFQGLFRAMEGRPVTIRLLDPPLHEFLPNDDARRAELAQKLNVSTEYIIERIKALHEENPMLGCRGCRLGVLHPEITEMQVRAIFEAAVSLQKSKHPVIV
;
A
#
# COMPACT_ATOMS: atom_id res chain seq x y z
N MET A 1 -8.08 -35.95 14.23
CA MET A 1 -6.90 -36.83 14.04
C MET A 1 -7.17 -38.02 13.12
N ALA A 2 -8.03 -39.01 13.44
CA ALA A 2 -8.24 -40.20 12.56
C ALA A 2 -8.88 -39.88 11.19
N ARG A 3 -9.76 -38.87 11.06
CA ARG A 3 -10.33 -38.39 9.80
C ARG A 3 -9.32 -37.61 8.95
N GLU A 4 -8.41 -36.88 9.57
CA GLU A 4 -7.31 -36.15 8.88
C GLU A 4 -6.26 -37.12 8.35
N ILE A 5 -5.90 -38.16 9.13
CA ILE A 5 -4.98 -39.22 8.68
C ILE A 5 -5.55 -40.01 7.50
N LYS A 6 -6.87 -40.20 7.43
CA LYS A 6 -7.55 -40.83 6.28
C LYS A 6 -7.58 -39.95 5.03
N LYS A 7 -7.64 -38.61 5.17
CA LYS A 7 -7.57 -37.65 4.07
C LYS A 7 -6.16 -37.60 3.47
N LEU A 8 -5.12 -37.69 4.30
CA LEU A 8 -3.71 -37.74 3.88
C LEU A 8 -3.33 -38.98 3.08
N LYS A 9 -4.02 -40.10 3.23
CA LYS A 9 -3.76 -41.34 2.46
C LYS A 9 -4.13 -41.23 0.96
N LYS A 10 -4.82 -40.17 0.51
CA LYS A 10 -5.14 -39.88 -0.89
C LYS A 10 -4.63 -38.51 -1.37
N ALA A 11 -3.89 -37.76 -0.54
CA ALA A 11 -3.41 -36.44 -0.89
C ALA A 11 -2.26 -36.55 -1.91
N LYS A 12 -2.34 -35.75 -2.96
CA LYS A 12 -1.25 -35.56 -3.91
C LYS A 12 -0.32 -34.48 -3.33
N PHE A 13 0.96 -34.79 -3.16
CA PHE A 13 1.93 -33.88 -2.56
C PHE A 13 2.80 -33.14 -3.59
N VAL A 14 2.93 -33.72 -4.79
CA VAL A 14 3.80 -33.24 -5.87
C VAL A 14 2.96 -32.96 -7.11
N TYR A 15 3.07 -31.74 -7.63
CA TYR A 15 2.32 -31.25 -8.79
C TYR A 15 3.30 -30.79 -9.87
N ALA A 16 3.33 -31.46 -11.00
CA ALA A 16 4.19 -31.13 -12.13
C ALA A 16 3.68 -29.89 -12.89
N PHE A 17 4.60 -29.15 -13.49
CA PHE A 17 4.32 -28.09 -14.48
C PHE A 17 5.34 -28.13 -15.61
N GLY A 18 4.92 -27.76 -16.82
CA GLY A 18 5.68 -27.84 -18.05
C GLY A 18 4.87 -28.52 -19.15
N LYS A 19 5.46 -29.48 -19.89
CA LYS A 19 4.73 -30.25 -20.94
C LYS A 19 3.56 -31.04 -20.36
N ARG A 20 3.69 -31.56 -19.15
CA ARG A 20 2.62 -32.11 -18.33
C ARG A 20 2.41 -31.18 -17.14
N THR A 21 1.18 -30.76 -16.93
CA THR A 21 0.81 -29.85 -15.85
C THR A 21 -0.37 -30.43 -15.06
N ASP A 22 -0.21 -30.44 -13.73
CA ASP A 22 -1.15 -31.09 -12.80
C ASP A 22 -1.99 -30.10 -11.98
N GLY A 23 -1.83 -28.80 -12.16
CA GLY A 23 -2.50 -27.75 -11.42
C GLY A 23 -2.86 -26.57 -12.30
N ASP A 24 -3.56 -25.59 -11.73
CA ASP A 24 -3.97 -24.34 -12.37
C ASP A 24 -4.04 -23.16 -11.38
N ALA A 25 -4.41 -21.98 -11.85
CA ALA A 25 -4.49 -20.75 -11.03
C ALA A 25 -5.49 -20.84 -9.87
N SER A 26 -6.50 -21.73 -9.92
CA SER A 26 -7.50 -21.90 -8.87
C SER A 26 -6.95 -22.62 -7.64
N MET A 27 -5.83 -23.36 -7.81
CA MET A 27 -5.21 -24.18 -6.78
C MET A 27 -4.22 -23.40 -5.89
N ARG A 28 -4.41 -22.09 -5.76
CA ARG A 28 -3.50 -21.20 -5.02
C ARG A 28 -3.34 -21.58 -3.54
N GLU A 29 -4.35 -22.18 -2.93
CA GLU A 29 -4.27 -22.65 -1.54
C GLU A 29 -3.30 -23.81 -1.37
N ILE A 30 -3.18 -24.67 -2.37
CA ILE A 30 -2.36 -25.89 -2.34
C ILE A 30 -0.97 -25.63 -2.93
N LEU A 31 -0.89 -24.94 -4.06
CA LEU A 31 0.34 -24.71 -4.81
C LEU A 31 1.07 -23.41 -4.43
N GLY A 32 0.44 -22.58 -3.60
CA GLY A 32 0.86 -21.21 -3.39
C GLY A 32 0.68 -20.36 -4.65
N GLY A 33 0.87 -19.04 -4.53
CA GLY A 33 0.70 -18.12 -5.67
C GLY A 33 1.69 -18.41 -6.82
N LYS A 34 2.94 -18.70 -6.50
CA LYS A 34 3.98 -18.97 -7.51
C LYS A 34 3.74 -20.29 -8.25
N GLY A 35 3.47 -21.38 -7.53
CA GLY A 35 3.23 -22.70 -8.13
C GLY A 35 1.98 -22.73 -9.00
N ALA A 36 0.87 -22.11 -8.52
CA ALA A 36 -0.37 -22.01 -9.27
C ALA A 36 -0.18 -21.20 -10.58
N ASN A 37 0.56 -20.10 -10.52
CA ASN A 37 0.82 -19.28 -11.71
C ASN A 37 1.80 -19.95 -12.69
N LEU A 38 2.79 -20.70 -12.20
CA LEU A 38 3.68 -21.51 -13.07
C LEU A 38 2.87 -22.57 -13.83
N ALA A 39 1.98 -23.28 -13.13
CA ALA A 39 1.07 -24.25 -13.75
C ALA A 39 0.17 -23.57 -14.79
N GLU A 40 -0.45 -22.45 -14.44
CA GLU A 40 -1.34 -21.70 -15.35
C GLU A 40 -0.60 -21.22 -16.60
N MET A 41 0.58 -20.63 -16.45
CA MET A 41 1.40 -20.20 -17.59
C MET A 41 1.73 -21.36 -18.52
N ALA A 42 2.05 -22.54 -17.96
CA ALA A 42 2.32 -23.73 -18.77
C ALA A 42 1.03 -24.21 -19.51
N LEU A 43 -0.12 -24.21 -18.84
CA LEU A 43 -1.41 -24.59 -19.46
C LEU A 43 -1.80 -23.67 -20.62
N ILE A 44 -1.57 -22.37 -20.50
CA ILE A 44 -1.83 -21.41 -21.58
C ILE A 44 -0.73 -21.41 -22.65
N GLY A 45 0.23 -22.35 -22.58
CA GLY A 45 1.26 -22.56 -23.60
C GLY A 45 2.35 -21.50 -23.62
N LEU A 46 2.69 -20.91 -22.51
CA LEU A 46 3.89 -20.08 -22.36
C LEU A 46 5.12 -20.94 -22.11
N PRO A 47 6.31 -20.51 -22.53
CA PRO A 47 7.56 -21.26 -22.39
C PRO A 47 8.06 -21.24 -20.93
N VAL A 48 7.47 -22.07 -20.08
CA VAL A 48 7.86 -22.24 -18.68
C VAL A 48 8.88 -23.35 -18.57
N PRO A 49 10.06 -23.15 -17.94
CA PRO A 49 10.98 -24.25 -17.64
C PRO A 49 10.24 -25.31 -16.81
N PRO A 50 10.36 -26.61 -17.14
CA PRO A 50 9.63 -27.66 -16.44
C PRO A 50 10.08 -27.78 -14.98
N GLY A 51 9.17 -28.28 -14.15
CA GLY A 51 9.42 -28.48 -12.74
C GLY A 51 8.21 -29.07 -12.03
N PHE A 52 8.25 -28.97 -10.71
CA PHE A 52 7.16 -29.42 -9.87
C PHE A 52 7.06 -28.60 -8.59
N THR A 53 5.87 -28.59 -7.99
CA THR A 53 5.56 -27.90 -6.74
C THR A 53 5.25 -28.93 -5.65
N LEU A 54 5.91 -28.80 -4.49
CA LEU A 54 5.47 -29.45 -3.25
C LEU A 54 4.38 -28.60 -2.61
N SER A 55 3.25 -29.23 -2.28
CA SER A 55 2.08 -28.49 -1.77
C SER A 55 2.31 -27.88 -0.39
N THR A 56 1.50 -26.86 -0.05
CA THR A 56 1.47 -26.25 1.30
C THR A 56 1.14 -27.27 2.40
N GLU A 57 0.43 -28.36 2.06
CA GLU A 57 0.12 -29.44 2.98
C GLU A 57 1.36 -30.18 3.46
N VAL A 58 2.40 -30.30 2.59
CA VAL A 58 3.70 -30.89 2.97
C VAL A 58 4.38 -30.02 4.02
N CYS A 59 4.32 -28.70 3.89
CA CYS A 59 4.84 -27.75 4.89
C CYS A 59 4.14 -27.92 6.25
N GLY A 60 2.80 -27.98 6.22
CA GLY A 60 1.99 -28.23 7.43
C GLY A 60 2.34 -29.55 8.11
N TYR A 61 2.50 -30.63 7.31
CA TYR A 61 2.92 -31.93 7.83
C TYR A 61 4.34 -31.90 8.43
N PHE A 62 5.29 -31.27 7.74
CA PHE A 62 6.67 -31.11 8.19
C PHE A 62 6.77 -30.45 9.57
N TYR A 63 6.04 -29.38 9.77
CA TYR A 63 6.00 -28.72 11.08
C TYR A 63 5.25 -29.51 12.16
N GLY A 64 4.17 -30.17 11.82
CA GLY A 64 3.38 -31.00 12.74
C GLY A 64 4.08 -32.30 13.18
N ASN A 65 5.14 -32.70 12.48
CA ASN A 65 5.85 -33.98 12.70
C ASN A 65 7.36 -33.80 12.92
N SER A 66 7.76 -32.73 13.59
CA SER A 66 9.16 -32.46 14.01
C SER A 66 10.18 -32.53 12.87
N GLY A 67 9.84 -32.00 11.70
CA GLY A 67 10.71 -31.95 10.53
C GLY A 67 10.72 -33.22 9.67
N ASN A 68 9.83 -34.17 9.93
CA ASN A 68 9.72 -35.38 9.09
C ASN A 68 8.78 -35.15 7.90
N TYR A 69 9.05 -35.83 6.81
CA TYR A 69 8.24 -35.78 5.59
C TYR A 69 7.12 -36.83 5.54
N PRO A 70 6.03 -36.59 4.79
CA PRO A 70 5.01 -37.59 4.57
C PRO A 70 5.56 -38.84 3.91
N LYS A 71 5.08 -40.04 4.31
CA LYS A 71 5.47 -41.29 3.68
C LYS A 71 5.18 -41.27 2.17
N GLY A 72 6.16 -41.67 1.37
CA GLY A 72 6.07 -41.74 -0.08
C GLY A 72 6.37 -40.43 -0.81
N LEU A 73 6.66 -39.33 -0.09
CA LEU A 73 7.05 -38.05 -0.71
C LEU A 73 8.35 -38.19 -1.49
N GLU A 74 9.37 -38.88 -0.95
CA GLU A 74 10.66 -39.11 -1.60
C GLU A 74 10.49 -39.79 -2.95
N ASN A 75 9.70 -40.87 -3.02
CA ASN A 75 9.39 -41.55 -4.27
C ASN A 75 8.64 -40.67 -5.27
N ALA A 76 7.74 -39.81 -4.80
CA ALA A 76 7.02 -38.88 -5.66
C ALA A 76 7.93 -37.79 -6.22
N VAL A 77 8.86 -37.26 -5.40
CA VAL A 77 9.88 -36.29 -5.82
C VAL A 77 10.85 -36.96 -6.85
N SER A 78 11.34 -38.13 -6.59
CA SER A 78 12.24 -38.86 -7.54
C SER A 78 11.58 -39.09 -8.90
N LYS A 79 10.27 -39.44 -8.92
CA LYS A 79 9.52 -39.58 -10.17
C LYS A 79 9.35 -38.23 -10.89
N ALA A 80 9.12 -37.16 -10.15
CA ALA A 80 8.99 -35.81 -10.72
C ALA A 80 10.33 -35.35 -11.32
N ILE A 81 11.46 -35.61 -10.65
CA ILE A 81 12.79 -35.31 -11.16
C ILE A 81 13.02 -36.09 -12.47
N SER A 82 12.78 -37.41 -12.50
CA SER A 82 12.95 -38.22 -13.71
C SER A 82 12.09 -37.75 -14.89
N GLU A 83 10.92 -37.18 -14.62
CA GLU A 83 10.09 -36.58 -15.66
C GLU A 83 10.70 -35.26 -16.20
N VAL A 84 11.26 -34.41 -15.32
CA VAL A 84 11.98 -33.20 -15.75
C VAL A 84 13.27 -33.56 -16.52
N GLU A 85 14.02 -34.55 -16.08
CA GLU A 85 15.21 -35.08 -16.80
C GLU A 85 14.89 -35.46 -18.22
N LYS A 86 13.80 -36.23 -18.42
CA LYS A 86 13.34 -36.61 -19.76
C LYS A 86 12.93 -35.39 -20.60
N GLN A 87 12.26 -34.41 -20.02
CA GLN A 87 11.84 -33.21 -20.74
C GLN A 87 13.01 -32.33 -21.16
N GLN A 88 14.07 -32.29 -20.35
CA GLN A 88 15.27 -31.46 -20.57
C GLN A 88 16.39 -32.21 -21.26
N ASN A 89 16.32 -33.54 -21.34
CA ASN A 89 17.42 -34.40 -21.79
C ASN A 89 18.72 -34.13 -21.02
N LYS A 90 18.62 -34.00 -19.70
CA LYS A 90 19.72 -33.76 -18.75
C LYS A 90 19.50 -34.63 -17.52
N GLY A 91 20.57 -34.96 -16.77
CA GLY A 91 20.49 -35.77 -15.55
C GLY A 91 20.78 -34.98 -14.28
N PHE A 92 19.99 -35.19 -13.23
CA PHE A 92 20.25 -34.58 -11.94
C PHE A 92 21.39 -35.30 -11.23
N GLY A 93 22.53 -34.61 -11.13
CA GLY A 93 23.80 -35.21 -10.67
C GLY A 93 24.64 -35.90 -11.76
N ASP A 94 24.21 -35.85 -13.01
CA ASP A 94 25.00 -36.35 -14.14
C ASP A 94 26.25 -35.46 -14.32
N PRO A 95 27.47 -36.04 -14.21
CA PRO A 95 28.69 -35.26 -14.33
C PRO A 95 28.99 -34.78 -15.77
N LEU A 96 28.31 -35.31 -16.78
CA LEU A 96 28.53 -34.93 -18.19
C LEU A 96 27.48 -33.98 -18.73
N ASN A 97 26.25 -34.10 -18.25
CA ASN A 97 25.12 -33.29 -18.72
C ASN A 97 24.18 -32.91 -17.55
N PRO A 98 24.63 -32.08 -16.62
CA PRO A 98 23.91 -31.84 -15.37
C PRO A 98 22.59 -31.08 -15.57
N LEU A 99 21.53 -31.61 -14.95
CA LEU A 99 20.30 -30.87 -14.71
C LEU A 99 20.44 -30.07 -13.40
N LEU A 100 20.23 -28.79 -13.47
CA LEU A 100 20.23 -27.92 -12.28
C LEU A 100 18.83 -27.42 -11.98
N PHE A 101 18.56 -27.20 -10.69
CA PHE A 101 17.28 -26.69 -10.22
C PHE A 101 17.39 -25.35 -9.49
N SER A 102 16.34 -24.57 -9.55
CA SER A 102 16.01 -23.54 -8.56
C SER A 102 15.00 -24.11 -7.57
N VAL A 103 15.16 -23.81 -6.27
CA VAL A 103 14.22 -24.17 -5.21
C VAL A 103 13.71 -22.89 -4.59
N ARG A 104 12.43 -22.60 -4.78
CA ARG A 104 11.83 -21.32 -4.43
C ARG A 104 10.56 -21.49 -3.60
N SER A 105 10.36 -20.62 -2.63
CA SER A 105 9.12 -20.54 -1.84
C SER A 105 7.92 -20.17 -2.70
N GLY A 106 6.74 -20.63 -2.30
CA GLY A 106 5.47 -20.35 -2.94
C GLY A 106 4.37 -20.14 -1.89
N SER A 107 4.37 -19.01 -1.17
CA SER A 107 3.28 -18.65 -0.26
C SER A 107 2.00 -18.31 -1.03
N ARG A 108 0.82 -18.43 -0.39
CA ARG A 108 -0.48 -18.07 -0.99
C ARG A 108 -0.53 -16.61 -1.37
N GLU A 109 -0.01 -15.73 -0.50
CA GLU A 109 0.18 -14.32 -0.76
C GLU A 109 1.64 -14.00 -1.07
N SER A 110 1.87 -13.03 -1.96
CA SER A 110 3.22 -12.61 -2.33
C SER A 110 3.90 -11.90 -1.15
N MET A 111 5.06 -12.40 -0.73
CA MET A 111 5.88 -11.85 0.36
C MET A 111 7.30 -11.53 -0.19
N PRO A 112 7.48 -10.45 -0.94
CA PRO A 112 8.74 -10.14 -1.62
C PRO A 112 9.91 -9.99 -0.65
N GLY A 113 11.03 -10.70 -0.89
CA GLY A 113 12.23 -10.64 -0.05
C GLY A 113 12.13 -11.33 1.32
N MET A 114 10.94 -11.83 1.71
CA MET A 114 10.73 -12.39 3.05
C MET A 114 11.12 -13.86 3.17
N MET A 115 11.18 -14.57 2.07
CA MET A 115 11.39 -16.01 2.05
C MET A 115 12.57 -16.38 1.15
N ASP A 116 13.22 -17.51 1.48
CA ASP A 116 14.47 -17.89 0.87
C ASP A 116 14.29 -18.58 -0.49
N THR A 117 15.35 -18.48 -1.31
CA THR A 117 15.48 -19.08 -2.63
C THR A 117 16.87 -19.69 -2.74
N ILE A 118 16.98 -20.84 -3.40
CA ILE A 118 18.26 -21.48 -3.72
C ILE A 118 18.32 -21.70 -5.24
N LEU A 119 19.39 -21.21 -5.89
CA LEU A 119 19.62 -21.36 -7.32
C LEU A 119 20.81 -22.29 -7.58
N ASN A 120 20.91 -22.79 -8.80
CA ASN A 120 22.00 -23.63 -9.26
C ASN A 120 22.19 -24.95 -8.47
N LEU A 121 21.12 -25.42 -7.82
CA LEU A 121 21.14 -26.64 -7.03
C LEU A 121 21.42 -27.86 -7.95
N GLY A 122 22.31 -28.71 -7.52
CA GLY A 122 22.82 -29.86 -8.31
C GLY A 122 24.29 -29.71 -8.76
N LEU A 123 24.88 -28.50 -8.50
CA LEU A 123 26.32 -28.32 -8.72
C LEU A 123 27.14 -28.93 -7.58
N ASN A 124 28.17 -29.66 -7.96
CA ASN A 124 29.20 -30.21 -7.10
C ASN A 124 30.54 -30.24 -7.87
N ASP A 125 31.60 -30.79 -7.28
CA ASP A 125 32.93 -30.80 -7.88
C ASP A 125 32.99 -31.54 -9.22
N ASN A 126 32.08 -32.49 -9.47
CA ASN A 126 32.01 -33.25 -10.72
C ASN A 126 31.09 -32.57 -11.74
N THR A 127 29.90 -32.13 -11.32
CA THR A 127 28.90 -31.58 -12.25
C THR A 127 29.26 -30.17 -12.75
N VAL A 128 30.07 -29.40 -12.02
CA VAL A 128 30.58 -28.10 -12.51
C VAL A 128 31.45 -28.28 -13.75
N GLN A 129 32.25 -29.37 -13.85
CA GLN A 129 33.06 -29.62 -15.03
C GLN A 129 32.17 -29.96 -16.24
N GLY A 130 31.16 -30.81 -16.07
CA GLY A 130 30.20 -31.11 -17.14
C GLY A 130 29.41 -29.87 -17.61
N LEU A 131 29.11 -28.96 -16.71
CA LEU A 131 28.49 -27.69 -17.09
C LEU A 131 29.47 -26.84 -17.92
N ALA A 132 30.74 -26.74 -17.51
CA ALA A 132 31.79 -26.02 -18.23
C ALA A 132 31.99 -26.55 -19.64
N ASP A 133 32.10 -27.86 -19.76
CA ASP A 133 32.33 -28.56 -21.06
C ASP A 133 31.12 -28.36 -22.00
N ARG A 134 29.91 -28.41 -21.48
CA ARG A 134 28.64 -28.24 -22.24
C ARG A 134 28.39 -26.83 -22.72
N THR A 135 28.79 -25.84 -21.94
CA THR A 135 28.59 -24.43 -22.27
C THR A 135 29.79 -23.81 -22.99
N GLU A 136 30.90 -24.53 -23.08
CA GLU A 136 32.16 -24.00 -23.57
C GLU A 136 32.63 -22.74 -22.83
N ASP A 137 32.08 -22.53 -21.62
CA ASP A 137 32.38 -21.38 -20.75
C ASP A 137 32.63 -21.85 -19.31
N ALA A 138 33.89 -22.15 -19.03
CA ALA A 138 34.30 -22.57 -17.70
C ALA A 138 34.17 -21.47 -16.66
N ARG A 139 34.34 -20.18 -17.05
CA ARG A 139 34.13 -19.06 -16.15
C ARG A 139 32.68 -19.02 -15.65
N PHE A 140 31.71 -19.11 -16.56
CA PHE A 140 30.29 -19.17 -16.25
C PHE A 140 29.96 -20.32 -15.28
N ALA A 141 30.43 -21.53 -15.57
CA ALA A 141 30.16 -22.70 -14.74
C ALA A 141 30.68 -22.54 -13.31
N TRP A 142 31.92 -22.05 -13.16
CA TRP A 142 32.53 -21.82 -11.84
C TRP A 142 31.90 -20.65 -11.08
N ASP A 143 31.41 -19.60 -11.77
CA ASP A 143 30.64 -18.53 -11.11
C ASP A 143 29.28 -19.05 -10.61
N CYS A 144 28.58 -19.87 -11.40
CA CYS A 144 27.34 -20.53 -10.94
C CYS A 144 27.60 -21.39 -9.70
N TYR A 145 28.73 -22.13 -9.66
CA TYR A 145 29.06 -22.94 -8.49
C TYR A 145 29.45 -22.10 -7.27
N ARG A 146 30.22 -21.05 -7.46
CA ARG A 146 30.55 -20.09 -6.38
C ARG A 146 29.26 -19.49 -5.76
N ARG A 147 28.33 -18.99 -6.60
CA ARG A 147 27.05 -18.44 -6.18
C ARG A 147 26.20 -19.48 -5.44
N PHE A 148 26.17 -20.72 -5.93
CA PHE A 148 25.44 -21.80 -5.26
C PHE A 148 26.00 -22.12 -3.88
N ILE A 149 27.32 -22.22 -3.73
CA ILE A 149 27.97 -22.52 -2.43
C ILE A 149 27.66 -21.39 -1.43
N GLN A 150 27.75 -20.13 -1.86
CA GLN A 150 27.41 -18.99 -1.02
C GLN A 150 25.94 -19.08 -0.56
N MET A 151 25.02 -19.14 -1.50
CA MET A 151 23.58 -19.15 -1.21
C MET A 151 23.16 -20.37 -0.36
N TYR A 152 23.69 -21.54 -0.67
CA TYR A 152 23.43 -22.76 0.11
C TYR A 152 24.05 -22.67 1.52
N GLY A 153 25.23 -22.11 1.64
CA GLY A 153 25.92 -21.84 2.90
C GLY A 153 25.11 -20.92 3.81
N GLU A 154 24.63 -19.82 3.26
CA GLU A 154 23.81 -18.83 3.98
C GLU A 154 22.44 -19.40 4.36
N VAL A 155 21.69 -19.91 3.40
CA VAL A 155 20.28 -20.27 3.55
C VAL A 155 20.09 -21.64 4.22
N VAL A 156 20.87 -22.64 3.82
CA VAL A 156 20.67 -24.03 4.28
C VAL A 156 21.58 -24.38 5.46
N MET A 157 22.83 -23.92 5.43
CA MET A 157 23.81 -24.27 6.46
C MET A 157 23.93 -23.23 7.55
N GLY A 158 23.26 -22.07 7.41
CA GLY A 158 23.19 -21.04 8.45
C GLY A 158 24.49 -20.29 8.67
N VAL A 159 25.29 -20.10 7.64
CA VAL A 159 26.52 -19.29 7.70
C VAL A 159 26.12 -17.83 7.61
N HIS A 160 26.05 -17.16 8.75
CA HIS A 160 25.74 -15.73 8.86
C HIS A 160 26.89 -14.97 9.51
N SER A 161 26.86 -13.63 9.43
CA SER A 161 27.70 -12.75 10.23
C SER A 161 27.52 -13.08 11.73
N GLY A 162 28.60 -13.06 12.51
CA GLY A 162 28.56 -13.49 13.92
C GLY A 162 27.82 -12.53 14.85
N ASN A 163 27.99 -11.22 14.65
CA ASN A 163 27.35 -10.14 15.42
C ASN A 163 26.90 -9.01 14.49
N ASP A 164 25.98 -8.17 14.98
CA ASP A 164 25.59 -6.93 14.26
C ASP A 164 26.84 -6.08 13.97
N GLY A 165 27.12 -5.91 12.67
CA GLY A 165 28.26 -5.13 12.19
C GLY A 165 29.47 -5.95 11.70
N GLU A 166 29.50 -7.27 11.87
CA GLU A 166 30.49 -8.11 11.20
C GLU A 166 30.15 -8.29 9.71
N PRO A 167 31.12 -8.16 8.79
CA PRO A 167 30.88 -8.39 7.36
C PRO A 167 30.49 -9.85 7.11
N ASP A 168 29.70 -10.05 6.05
CA ASP A 168 29.36 -11.39 5.58
C ASP A 168 30.64 -12.17 5.23
N PRO A 169 30.85 -13.38 5.77
CA PRO A 169 32.10 -14.13 5.61
C PRO A 169 32.38 -14.52 4.16
N PHE A 170 31.38 -14.69 3.30
CA PHE A 170 31.59 -14.95 1.89
C PHE A 170 31.95 -13.67 1.13
N GLN A 171 31.30 -12.55 1.44
CA GLN A 171 31.63 -11.24 0.87
C GLN A 171 33.04 -10.80 1.25
N GLU A 172 33.49 -11.10 2.46
CA GLU A 172 34.87 -10.83 2.89
C GLU A 172 35.89 -11.57 2.02
N GLN A 173 35.66 -12.87 1.74
CA GLN A 173 36.54 -13.65 0.86
C GLN A 173 36.56 -13.11 -0.57
N LEU A 174 35.40 -12.73 -1.10
CA LEU A 174 35.26 -12.12 -2.43
C LEU A 174 36.01 -10.78 -2.50
N ALA A 175 35.79 -9.89 -1.54
CA ALA A 175 36.45 -8.59 -1.48
C ALA A 175 37.99 -8.74 -1.36
N SER A 176 38.46 -9.67 -0.52
CA SER A 176 39.88 -9.98 -0.37
C SER A 176 40.51 -10.47 -1.69
N LEU A 177 39.81 -11.31 -2.44
CA LEU A 177 40.31 -11.79 -3.73
C LEU A 177 40.31 -10.67 -4.77
N LYS A 178 39.27 -9.87 -4.85
CA LYS A 178 39.17 -8.70 -5.76
C LYS A 178 40.30 -7.71 -5.51
N THR A 179 40.58 -7.42 -4.24
CA THR A 179 41.70 -6.54 -3.84
C THR A 179 43.05 -7.12 -4.27
N LYS A 180 43.26 -8.43 -4.06
CA LYS A 180 44.48 -9.15 -4.48
C LYS A 180 44.70 -9.06 -6.00
N GLN A 181 43.61 -9.21 -6.77
CA GLN A 181 43.64 -9.22 -8.25
C GLN A 181 43.53 -7.82 -8.86
N LYS A 182 43.28 -6.75 -8.04
CA LYS A 182 43.10 -5.36 -8.47
C LYS A 182 41.93 -5.18 -9.44
N ILE A 183 40.82 -5.89 -9.22
CA ILE A 183 39.58 -5.83 -10.00
C ILE A 183 38.44 -5.22 -9.19
N LEU A 184 37.51 -4.58 -9.88
CA LEU A 184 36.38 -3.89 -9.26
C LEU A 184 35.08 -4.74 -9.29
N ASN A 185 34.81 -5.35 -10.41
CA ASN A 185 33.55 -6.06 -10.65
C ASN A 185 33.72 -7.58 -10.67
N ASP A 186 32.70 -8.32 -10.26
CA ASP A 186 32.69 -9.79 -10.21
C ASP A 186 32.82 -10.44 -11.61
N ASP A 187 32.36 -9.75 -12.66
CA ASP A 187 32.46 -10.20 -14.04
C ASP A 187 33.89 -10.22 -14.59
N GLN A 188 34.81 -9.53 -13.92
CA GLN A 188 36.24 -9.52 -14.26
C GLN A 188 37.02 -10.70 -13.67
N LEU A 189 36.43 -11.50 -12.75
CA LEU A 189 37.04 -12.69 -12.19
C LEU A 189 37.24 -13.75 -13.29
N CYS A 190 38.44 -14.27 -13.42
CA CYS A 190 38.75 -15.37 -14.36
C CYS A 190 38.40 -16.74 -13.75
N GLN A 191 38.46 -17.80 -14.55
CA GLN A 191 38.19 -19.16 -14.11
C GLN A 191 39.00 -19.58 -12.87
N SER A 192 40.31 -19.30 -12.86
CA SER A 192 41.20 -19.70 -11.76
C SER A 192 40.87 -18.95 -10.46
N ASP A 193 40.45 -17.67 -10.55
CA ASP A 193 39.97 -16.88 -9.39
C ASP A 193 38.72 -17.48 -8.80
N LEU A 194 37.76 -17.85 -9.62
CA LEU A 194 36.50 -18.47 -9.20
C LEU A 194 36.74 -19.88 -8.59
N GLN A 195 37.67 -20.64 -9.11
CA GLN A 195 38.09 -21.91 -8.52
C GLN A 195 38.72 -21.72 -7.13
N GLU A 196 39.62 -20.72 -6.99
CA GLU A 196 40.17 -20.34 -5.69
C GLU A 196 39.09 -19.92 -4.71
N LEU A 197 38.12 -19.13 -5.17
CA LEU A 197 37.02 -18.62 -4.34
C LEU A 197 36.09 -19.75 -3.87
N VAL A 198 35.76 -20.73 -4.74
CA VAL A 198 35.01 -21.93 -4.37
C VAL A 198 35.70 -22.69 -3.23
N GLN A 199 37.03 -22.86 -3.30
CA GLN A 199 37.76 -23.52 -2.22
C GLN A 199 37.80 -22.72 -0.92
N ARG A 200 37.85 -21.39 -1.02
CA ARG A 200 37.75 -20.49 0.15
C ARG A 200 36.37 -20.60 0.80
N TYR A 201 35.28 -20.55 0.04
CA TYR A 201 33.91 -20.69 0.51
C TYR A 201 33.66 -22.03 1.21
N LYS A 202 34.12 -23.14 0.64
CA LYS A 202 34.04 -24.44 1.29
C LYS A 202 34.79 -24.51 2.63
N ARG A 203 35.94 -23.82 2.72
CA ARG A 203 36.67 -23.69 4.00
C ARG A 203 35.90 -22.88 5.02
N VAL A 204 35.29 -21.77 4.63
CA VAL A 204 34.40 -20.96 5.49
C VAL A 204 33.26 -21.81 6.04
N ILE A 205 32.56 -22.55 5.18
CA ILE A 205 31.48 -23.45 5.60
C ILE A 205 32.00 -24.49 6.60
N LYS A 206 33.09 -25.17 6.29
CA LYS A 206 33.68 -26.20 7.18
C LYS A 206 34.09 -25.63 8.54
N GLN A 207 34.60 -24.40 8.57
CA GLN A 207 35.00 -23.71 9.80
C GLN A 207 33.81 -23.31 10.67
N ARG A 208 32.79 -22.72 10.06
CA ARG A 208 31.61 -22.19 10.74
C ARG A 208 30.62 -23.29 11.15
N CYS A 209 30.30 -24.23 10.25
CA CYS A 209 29.28 -25.26 10.46
C CYS A 209 29.84 -26.59 10.99
N LYS A 210 31.16 -26.77 11.04
CA LYS A 210 31.84 -28.05 11.37
C LYS A 210 31.44 -29.22 10.44
N LYS A 211 30.81 -28.91 9.30
CA LYS A 211 30.40 -29.87 8.27
C LYS A 211 30.98 -29.43 6.92
N ALA A 212 31.25 -30.39 6.06
CA ALA A 212 31.63 -30.06 4.67
C ALA A 212 30.41 -29.65 3.86
N PHE A 213 30.64 -28.88 2.78
CA PHE A 213 29.60 -28.61 1.79
C PHE A 213 29.17 -29.92 1.12
N PRO A 214 27.86 -30.25 1.06
CA PRO A 214 27.39 -31.55 0.56
C PRO A 214 27.66 -31.70 -0.95
N GLN A 215 28.18 -32.84 -1.33
CA GLN A 215 28.46 -33.20 -2.74
C GLN A 215 27.38 -34.09 -3.35
N ASP A 216 26.53 -34.72 -2.54
CA ASP A 216 25.36 -35.46 -2.98
C ASP A 216 24.22 -34.51 -3.33
N VAL A 217 23.72 -34.56 -4.56
CA VAL A 217 22.70 -33.65 -5.08
C VAL A 217 21.34 -33.86 -4.44
N TYR A 218 21.04 -35.05 -3.94
CA TYR A 218 19.80 -35.31 -3.20
C TYR A 218 19.88 -34.78 -1.77
N GLU A 219 21.05 -34.87 -1.11
CA GLU A 219 21.28 -34.22 0.18
C GLU A 219 21.09 -32.68 0.05
N GLN A 220 21.64 -32.10 -1.03
CA GLN A 220 21.44 -30.68 -1.35
C GLN A 220 19.95 -30.35 -1.52
N LEU A 221 19.20 -31.18 -2.28
CA LEU A 221 17.78 -30.95 -2.56
C LEU A 221 16.93 -30.98 -1.29
N TRP A 222 17.09 -32.01 -0.45
CA TRP A 222 16.31 -32.12 0.78
C TRP A 222 16.69 -31.05 1.80
N GLY A 223 17.96 -30.66 1.87
CA GLY A 223 18.40 -29.51 2.66
C GLY A 223 17.75 -28.20 2.18
N ALA A 224 17.70 -27.95 0.88
CA ALA A 224 17.07 -26.77 0.30
C ALA A 224 15.54 -26.74 0.55
N ILE A 225 14.85 -27.88 0.38
CA ILE A 225 13.41 -28.00 0.67
C ILE A 225 13.13 -27.68 2.15
N ALA A 226 13.92 -28.23 3.08
CA ALA A 226 13.77 -27.97 4.51
C ALA A 226 14.01 -26.50 4.84
N ALA A 227 15.03 -25.88 4.26
CA ALA A 227 15.35 -24.46 4.46
C ALA A 227 14.23 -23.54 3.94
N VAL A 228 13.66 -23.83 2.76
CA VAL A 228 12.53 -23.06 2.21
C VAL A 228 11.28 -23.20 3.10
N PHE A 229 10.98 -24.38 3.64
CA PHE A 229 9.93 -24.50 4.65
C PHE A 229 10.30 -23.71 5.91
N GLY A 230 11.56 -23.80 6.38
CA GLY A 230 12.08 -23.05 7.52
C GLY A 230 11.87 -21.54 7.40
N SER A 231 12.05 -21.00 6.19
CA SER A 231 11.94 -19.56 5.92
C SER A 231 10.56 -18.98 6.21
N TRP A 232 9.50 -19.80 6.25
CA TRP A 232 8.18 -19.39 6.72
C TRP A 232 8.18 -18.89 8.17
N LYS A 233 9.10 -19.38 9.00
CA LYS A 233 9.24 -19.01 10.41
C LYS A 233 10.37 -18.01 10.68
N ASN A 234 11.05 -17.51 9.67
CA ASN A 234 12.04 -16.44 9.81
C ASN A 234 11.36 -15.18 10.36
N GLU A 235 12.07 -14.43 11.17
CA GLU A 235 11.56 -13.21 11.84
C GLU A 235 10.95 -12.22 10.84
N ARG A 236 11.65 -11.91 9.74
CA ARG A 236 11.17 -11.04 8.67
C ARG A 236 9.84 -11.52 8.07
N ALA A 237 9.66 -12.84 7.90
CA ALA A 237 8.43 -13.42 7.38
C ALA A 237 7.29 -13.36 8.41
N ILE A 238 7.59 -13.53 9.69
CA ILE A 238 6.62 -13.40 10.80
C ILE A 238 6.12 -11.96 10.88
N LEU A 239 7.03 -10.97 10.92
CA LEU A 239 6.69 -9.55 10.98
C LEU A 239 5.84 -9.12 9.78
N TYR A 240 6.20 -9.56 8.57
CA TYR A 240 5.43 -9.29 7.36
C TYR A 240 4.00 -9.85 7.47
N ARG A 241 3.86 -11.11 7.91
CA ARG A 241 2.54 -11.73 8.05
C ARG A 241 1.67 -11.03 9.11
N GLN A 242 2.24 -10.68 10.26
CA GLN A 242 1.55 -9.92 11.29
C GLN A 242 1.01 -8.59 10.76
N ARG A 243 1.86 -7.87 10.00
CA ARG A 243 1.51 -6.58 9.41
C ARG A 243 0.36 -6.67 8.39
N TYR A 244 0.33 -7.74 7.58
CA TYR A 244 -0.65 -7.90 6.51
C TYR A 244 -1.80 -8.87 6.85
N GLY A 245 -1.90 -9.33 8.10
CA GLY A 245 -2.98 -10.21 8.56
C GLY A 245 -2.96 -11.59 7.89
N ILE A 246 -1.78 -12.09 7.50
CA ILE A 246 -1.61 -13.39 6.85
C ILE A 246 -1.55 -14.48 7.93
N PRO A 247 -2.45 -15.49 7.91
CA PRO A 247 -2.48 -16.56 8.90
C PRO A 247 -1.18 -17.38 8.95
N ALA A 248 -0.71 -17.67 10.15
CA ALA A 248 0.54 -18.39 10.37
C ALA A 248 0.48 -19.87 9.96
N ASP A 249 -0.69 -20.46 9.97
CA ASP A 249 -0.97 -21.87 9.66
C ASP A 249 -1.03 -22.18 8.15
N TRP A 250 -1.02 -21.17 7.29
CA TRP A 250 -1.06 -21.38 5.83
C TRP A 250 0.17 -22.11 5.29
N GLY A 251 1.35 -21.92 5.87
CA GLY A 251 2.59 -22.48 5.37
C GLY A 251 2.99 -21.94 4.00
N THR A 252 3.99 -22.59 3.40
CA THR A 252 4.45 -22.29 2.04
C THR A 252 4.54 -23.56 1.20
N ALA A 253 4.29 -23.44 -0.10
CA ALA A 253 4.69 -24.44 -1.09
C ALA A 253 6.17 -24.28 -1.43
N VAL A 254 6.78 -25.31 -2.03
CA VAL A 254 8.14 -25.27 -2.57
C VAL A 254 8.09 -25.58 -4.06
N ASN A 255 8.64 -24.70 -4.88
CA ASN A 255 8.71 -24.85 -6.32
C ASN A 255 10.13 -25.26 -6.71
N ILE A 256 10.28 -26.44 -7.30
CA ILE A 256 11.52 -26.98 -7.84
C ILE A 256 11.41 -26.87 -9.37
N GLN A 257 12.24 -26.01 -9.96
CA GLN A 257 12.14 -25.68 -11.39
C GLN A 257 13.51 -25.80 -12.06
N ALA A 258 13.55 -26.39 -13.27
CA ALA A 258 14.76 -26.44 -14.05
C ALA A 258 15.36 -25.05 -14.25
N MET A 259 16.67 -24.92 -14.02
CA MET A 259 17.40 -23.67 -14.26
C MET A 259 17.44 -23.34 -15.75
N VAL A 260 17.35 -22.05 -16.03
CA VAL A 260 17.68 -21.41 -17.30
C VAL A 260 18.58 -20.23 -17.00
N PHE A 261 19.53 -19.93 -17.88
CA PHE A 261 20.65 -19.06 -17.58
C PHE A 261 20.64 -17.79 -18.43
N GLY A 262 20.35 -16.65 -17.80
CA GLY A 262 20.46 -15.34 -18.40
C GLY A 262 21.90 -14.80 -18.47
N ASN A 263 22.83 -15.50 -17.83
CA ASN A 263 24.27 -15.16 -17.81
C ASN A 263 25.12 -16.09 -18.68
N LEU A 264 24.51 -16.71 -19.69
CA LEU A 264 25.21 -17.54 -20.67
C LEU A 264 25.58 -16.71 -21.93
N GLY A 265 26.43 -15.70 -21.74
CA GLY A 265 26.95 -14.86 -22.82
C GLY A 265 25.99 -13.78 -23.31
N HIS A 266 26.35 -13.12 -24.41
CA HIS A 266 25.67 -11.93 -24.94
C HIS A 266 24.31 -12.20 -25.58
N THR A 267 24.00 -13.46 -25.93
CA THR A 267 22.70 -13.89 -26.45
C THR A 267 21.71 -14.25 -25.34
N SER A 268 22.10 -14.02 -24.08
CA SER A 268 21.32 -14.34 -22.88
C SER A 268 21.09 -13.10 -22.03
N GLY A 269 19.99 -13.11 -21.28
CA GLY A 269 19.62 -12.01 -20.40
C GLY A 269 18.44 -12.37 -19.51
N THR A 270 18.14 -11.51 -18.57
CA THR A 270 17.01 -11.69 -17.65
C THR A 270 16.33 -10.33 -17.40
N GLY A 271 15.07 -10.34 -17.03
CA GLY A 271 14.36 -9.11 -16.77
C GLY A 271 13.02 -9.30 -16.08
N VAL A 272 12.46 -8.15 -15.70
CA VAL A 272 11.13 -8.02 -15.12
C VAL A 272 10.33 -7.07 -15.99
N ALA A 273 9.09 -7.40 -16.32
CA ALA A 273 8.25 -6.55 -17.12
C ALA A 273 6.80 -6.55 -16.65
N PHE A 274 6.10 -5.48 -16.99
CA PHE A 274 4.69 -5.26 -16.69
C PHE A 274 3.90 -5.16 -18.00
N THR A 275 2.69 -5.70 -18.01
CA THR A 275 1.84 -5.62 -19.19
C THR A 275 1.34 -4.20 -19.47
N ARG A 276 1.31 -3.33 -18.45
CA ARG A 276 1.03 -1.89 -18.50
C ARG A 276 1.94 -1.17 -17.51
N ASP A 277 2.07 0.15 -17.67
CA ASP A 277 2.80 0.98 -16.73
C ASP A 277 2.14 0.93 -15.33
N PRO A 278 2.86 0.48 -14.29
CA PRO A 278 2.30 0.34 -12.93
C PRO A 278 2.04 1.70 -12.24
N ALA A 279 2.68 2.78 -12.67
CA ALA A 279 2.50 4.10 -12.10
C ALA A 279 1.32 4.85 -12.75
N THR A 280 1.20 4.80 -14.07
CA THR A 280 0.21 5.58 -14.84
C THR A 280 -0.98 4.75 -15.31
N GLY A 281 -0.85 3.43 -15.40
CA GLY A 281 -1.83 2.51 -15.98
C GLY A 281 -1.87 2.50 -17.50
N GLU A 282 -1.00 3.25 -18.17
CA GLU A 282 -0.96 3.31 -19.64
C GLU A 282 -0.59 1.97 -20.26
N LYS A 283 -1.18 1.67 -21.41
CA LYS A 283 -0.95 0.42 -22.13
C LYS A 283 0.42 0.41 -22.84
N THR A 284 1.45 0.88 -22.17
CA THR A 284 2.83 0.81 -22.61
C THR A 284 3.48 -0.48 -22.12
N PHE A 285 4.46 -1.01 -22.84
CA PHE A 285 5.24 -2.13 -22.37
C PHE A 285 6.35 -1.59 -21.48
N TYR A 286 6.17 -1.77 -20.16
CA TYR A 286 7.07 -1.26 -19.13
C TYR A 286 7.91 -2.42 -18.57
N GLY A 287 9.17 -2.18 -18.27
CA GLY A 287 10.05 -3.18 -17.67
C GLY A 287 11.53 -2.87 -17.85
N GLU A 288 12.33 -3.74 -17.27
CA GLU A 288 13.78 -3.61 -17.22
C GLU A 288 14.43 -4.98 -17.47
N TYR A 289 15.64 -4.97 -18.04
CA TYR A 289 16.42 -6.16 -18.30
C TYR A 289 17.91 -5.91 -18.16
N LEU A 290 18.66 -7.00 -17.94
CA LEU A 290 20.11 -7.05 -18.00
C LEU A 290 20.55 -8.15 -18.97
N LEU A 291 21.52 -7.86 -19.82
CA LEU A 291 22.22 -8.88 -20.61
C LEU A 291 23.30 -9.55 -19.76
N ASN A 292 23.55 -10.82 -20.06
CA ASN A 292 24.55 -11.62 -19.38
C ASN A 292 24.47 -11.49 -17.84
N ALA A 293 23.27 -11.79 -17.29
CA ALA A 293 22.96 -11.62 -15.87
C ALA A 293 21.98 -12.70 -15.38
N GLN A 294 22.06 -13.05 -14.10
CA GLN A 294 21.06 -13.87 -13.41
C GLN A 294 19.93 -13.00 -12.85
N GLY A 295 18.77 -13.58 -12.55
CA GLY A 295 17.60 -12.86 -12.04
C GLY A 295 17.87 -12.04 -10.78
N GLU A 296 18.79 -12.50 -9.92
CA GLU A 296 19.19 -11.78 -8.71
C GLU A 296 19.88 -10.45 -9.02
N ASP A 297 20.68 -10.39 -10.11
CA ASP A 297 21.45 -9.20 -10.46
C ASP A 297 20.52 -8.02 -10.82
N VAL A 298 19.29 -8.29 -11.32
CA VAL A 298 18.28 -7.26 -11.61
C VAL A 298 17.70 -6.67 -10.31
N VAL A 299 17.52 -7.52 -9.29
CA VAL A 299 16.85 -7.13 -8.05
C VAL A 299 17.84 -6.54 -7.03
N ALA A 300 19.09 -7.01 -7.05
CA ALA A 300 20.12 -6.59 -6.09
C ALA A 300 20.66 -5.16 -6.32
N GLY A 301 20.36 -4.54 -7.47
CA GLY A 301 20.81 -3.16 -7.77
C GLY A 301 22.32 -3.00 -8.01
N ILE A 302 23.04 -4.11 -8.19
CA ILE A 302 24.51 -4.12 -8.41
C ILE A 302 24.85 -3.54 -9.79
N ARG A 303 23.98 -3.78 -10.78
CA ARG A 303 24.09 -3.27 -12.15
C ARG A 303 22.83 -2.48 -12.49
N THR A 304 22.97 -1.35 -13.18
CA THR A 304 21.83 -0.54 -13.64
C THR A 304 21.12 -1.27 -14.79
N PRO A 305 19.84 -1.66 -14.62
CA PRO A 305 19.08 -2.32 -15.68
C PRO A 305 18.79 -1.34 -16.85
N LYS A 306 18.61 -1.93 -18.04
CA LYS A 306 18.19 -1.20 -19.25
C LYS A 306 16.67 -1.24 -19.37
N ALA A 307 16.07 -0.18 -19.93
CA ALA A 307 14.64 -0.16 -20.23
C ALA A 307 14.28 -1.25 -21.25
N ILE A 308 13.17 -1.96 -21.04
CA ILE A 308 12.73 -3.09 -21.87
C ILE A 308 12.57 -2.72 -23.36
N SER A 309 12.34 -1.46 -23.67
CA SER A 309 12.24 -0.95 -25.05
C SER A 309 13.51 -1.14 -25.85
N LEU A 310 14.68 -1.03 -25.22
CA LEU A 310 15.99 -1.21 -25.87
C LEU A 310 16.25 -2.66 -26.29
N LEU A 311 15.55 -3.62 -25.68
CA LEU A 311 15.62 -5.04 -26.09
C LEU A 311 15.13 -5.24 -27.53
N ALA A 312 14.33 -4.31 -28.08
CA ALA A 312 13.89 -4.33 -29.47
C ALA A 312 15.05 -4.23 -30.47
N GLU A 313 16.12 -3.52 -30.10
CA GLU A 313 17.32 -3.34 -30.91
C GLU A 313 18.32 -4.46 -30.67
N GLU A 314 18.54 -4.83 -29.41
CA GLU A 314 19.55 -5.81 -29.02
C GLU A 314 19.12 -7.27 -29.29
N MET A 315 17.82 -7.61 -29.06
CA MET A 315 17.26 -8.96 -29.25
C MET A 315 15.86 -8.90 -29.86
N PRO A 316 15.69 -8.50 -31.13
CA PRO A 316 14.39 -8.21 -31.74
C PRO A 316 13.42 -9.40 -31.77
N LYS A 317 13.94 -10.64 -31.92
CA LYS A 317 13.11 -11.86 -31.89
C LYS A 317 12.52 -12.11 -30.51
N SER A 318 13.34 -12.06 -29.46
CA SER A 318 12.91 -12.23 -28.06
C SER A 318 11.96 -11.12 -27.63
N PHE A 319 12.18 -9.87 -28.04
CA PHE A 319 11.27 -8.78 -27.78
C PHE A 319 9.90 -8.96 -28.45
N ALA A 320 9.88 -9.43 -29.71
CA ALA A 320 8.62 -9.72 -30.39
C ALA A 320 7.84 -10.86 -29.72
N GLU A 321 8.54 -11.87 -29.18
CA GLU A 321 7.94 -12.95 -28.40
C GLU A 321 7.40 -12.45 -27.06
N LEU A 322 8.14 -11.61 -26.34
CA LEU A 322 7.69 -10.96 -25.09
C LEU A 322 6.40 -10.13 -25.30
N LYS A 323 6.26 -9.43 -26.42
CA LYS A 323 5.01 -8.73 -26.77
C LYS A 323 3.82 -9.68 -26.93
N LYS A 324 4.04 -10.88 -27.48
CA LYS A 324 2.99 -11.92 -27.58
C LYS A 324 2.64 -12.46 -26.20
N VAL A 325 3.65 -12.73 -25.37
CA VAL A 325 3.48 -13.16 -23.96
C VAL A 325 2.68 -12.12 -23.18
N ARG A 326 3.08 -10.86 -23.22
CA ARG A 326 2.37 -9.72 -22.61
C ARG A 326 0.87 -9.74 -22.95
N SER A 327 0.55 -9.83 -24.23
CA SER A 327 -0.84 -9.82 -24.71
C SER A 327 -1.61 -11.08 -24.29
N ARG A 328 -0.95 -12.24 -24.21
CA ARG A 328 -1.56 -13.49 -23.76
C ARG A 328 -1.86 -13.45 -22.27
N LEU A 329 -0.92 -13.00 -21.44
CA LEU A 329 -1.07 -12.86 -20.00
C LEU A 329 -2.23 -11.92 -19.67
N GLU A 330 -2.24 -10.70 -20.23
CA GLU A 330 -3.28 -9.71 -19.96
C GLU A 330 -4.69 -10.19 -20.35
N ARG A 331 -4.80 -10.87 -21.50
CA ARG A 331 -6.06 -11.42 -21.97
C ARG A 331 -6.57 -12.58 -21.10
N HIS A 332 -5.64 -13.44 -20.65
CA HIS A 332 -5.99 -14.62 -19.84
C HIS A 332 -6.36 -14.23 -18.41
N PHE A 333 -5.52 -13.47 -17.72
CA PHE A 333 -5.76 -13.07 -16.33
C PHE A 333 -6.76 -11.92 -16.19
N ARG A 334 -7.10 -11.25 -17.29
CA ARG A 334 -7.98 -10.07 -17.31
C ARG A 334 -7.57 -9.04 -16.27
N ASP A 335 -6.25 -8.84 -16.16
CA ASP A 335 -5.61 -7.89 -15.25
C ASP A 335 -4.20 -7.58 -15.70
N MET A 336 -3.66 -6.44 -15.24
CA MET A 336 -2.25 -6.12 -15.43
C MET A 336 -1.39 -7.18 -14.72
N GLN A 337 -0.43 -7.71 -15.45
CA GLN A 337 0.52 -8.69 -14.94
C GLN A 337 1.91 -8.10 -14.84
N ASP A 338 2.59 -8.48 -13.77
CA ASP A 338 4.00 -8.37 -13.51
C ASP A 338 4.61 -9.76 -13.78
N PHE A 339 5.66 -9.87 -14.57
CA PHE A 339 6.25 -11.14 -14.92
C PHE A 339 7.76 -11.07 -15.04
N GLU A 340 8.40 -12.17 -14.63
CA GLU A 340 9.83 -12.39 -14.70
C GLU A 340 10.14 -13.31 -15.89
N PHE A 341 11.17 -12.98 -16.65
CA PHE A 341 11.60 -13.74 -17.81
C PHE A 341 13.13 -13.90 -17.86
N THR A 342 13.57 -14.95 -18.53
CA THR A 342 14.98 -15.18 -18.87
C THR A 342 15.08 -15.56 -20.35
N ILE A 343 16.09 -15.03 -21.00
CA ILE A 343 16.48 -15.40 -22.35
C ILE A 343 17.80 -16.20 -22.22
N GLU A 344 17.78 -17.46 -22.59
CA GLU A 344 18.94 -18.34 -22.63
C GLU A 344 19.27 -18.65 -24.08
N ASP A 345 20.41 -18.22 -24.56
CA ASP A 345 20.85 -18.38 -25.95
C ASP A 345 19.74 -18.06 -26.99
N GLY A 346 19.17 -16.87 -26.88
CA GLY A 346 18.11 -16.37 -27.75
C GLY A 346 16.71 -17.00 -27.54
N ARG A 347 16.54 -17.95 -26.64
CA ARG A 347 15.26 -18.61 -26.32
C ARG A 347 14.63 -17.98 -25.08
N LEU A 348 13.38 -17.54 -25.20
CA LEU A 348 12.62 -16.94 -24.10
C LEU A 348 12.04 -18.00 -23.16
N TYR A 349 12.11 -17.74 -21.86
CA TYR A 349 11.47 -18.51 -20.79
C TYR A 349 10.77 -17.59 -19.79
N MET A 350 9.61 -18.04 -19.30
CA MET A 350 8.82 -17.36 -18.30
C MET A 350 9.06 -17.99 -16.92
N LEU A 351 9.51 -17.20 -15.95
CA LEU A 351 9.86 -17.69 -14.62
C LEU A 351 8.77 -17.49 -13.59
N GLN A 352 7.99 -16.44 -13.73
CA GLN A 352 6.92 -16.08 -12.79
C GLN A 352 5.96 -15.10 -13.44
N THR A 353 4.69 -15.12 -13.03
CA THR A 353 3.74 -14.02 -13.24
C THR A 353 2.92 -13.80 -11.97
N ARG A 354 2.46 -12.56 -11.78
CA ARG A 354 1.55 -12.17 -10.69
C ARG A 354 0.74 -10.95 -11.10
N ASN A 355 -0.36 -10.70 -10.38
CA ASN A 355 -1.08 -9.44 -10.54
C ASN A 355 -0.15 -8.28 -10.16
N GLY A 356 0.05 -7.33 -11.07
CA GLY A 356 0.98 -6.23 -10.89
C GLY A 356 0.53 -5.30 -9.78
N LYS A 357 1.45 -4.99 -8.85
CA LYS A 357 1.26 -3.89 -7.90
C LYS A 357 1.24 -2.58 -8.67
N ARG A 358 0.36 -1.65 -8.29
CA ARG A 358 0.11 -0.42 -9.06
C ARG A 358 -0.41 0.69 -8.17
N THR A 359 -0.27 1.93 -8.63
CA THR A 359 -0.84 3.11 -7.98
C THR A 359 -2.37 3.14 -8.10
N GLY A 360 -3.03 3.96 -7.27
CA GLY A 360 -4.49 4.14 -7.34
C GLY A 360 -4.96 4.65 -8.71
N LEU A 361 -4.25 5.61 -9.29
CA LEU A 361 -4.52 6.11 -10.65
C LEU A 361 -4.43 4.99 -11.69
N ALA A 362 -3.35 4.19 -11.62
CA ALA A 362 -3.14 3.08 -12.54
C ALA A 362 -4.24 2.02 -12.38
N ALA A 363 -4.66 1.69 -11.15
CA ALA A 363 -5.75 0.74 -10.90
C ALA A 363 -7.05 1.18 -11.56
N VAL A 364 -7.42 2.45 -11.41
CA VAL A 364 -8.61 3.03 -12.04
C VAL A 364 -8.50 3.02 -13.56
N ARG A 365 -7.38 3.51 -14.13
CA ARG A 365 -7.18 3.54 -15.58
C ARG A 365 -7.24 2.16 -16.20
N ILE A 366 -6.49 1.21 -15.64
CA ILE A 366 -6.43 -0.18 -16.14
C ILE A 366 -7.82 -0.81 -16.18
N ALA A 367 -8.58 -0.71 -15.09
CA ALA A 367 -9.91 -1.30 -15.02
C ALA A 367 -10.89 -0.66 -16.04
N VAL A 368 -10.86 0.66 -16.18
CA VAL A 368 -11.70 1.38 -17.16
C VAL A 368 -11.31 1.01 -18.59
N GLU A 369 -10.02 1.01 -18.92
CA GLU A 369 -9.55 0.71 -20.28
C GLU A 369 -9.82 -0.76 -20.65
N MET A 370 -9.52 -1.72 -19.75
CA MET A 370 -9.83 -3.13 -19.98
C MET A 370 -11.32 -3.40 -20.17
N SER A 371 -12.19 -2.65 -19.49
CA SER A 371 -13.62 -2.71 -19.71
C SER A 371 -14.03 -2.15 -21.08
N ARG A 372 -13.40 -1.05 -21.53
CA ARG A 372 -13.59 -0.49 -22.89
C ARG A 372 -13.07 -1.43 -23.97
N GLU A 373 -11.95 -2.10 -23.73
CA GLU A 373 -11.36 -3.12 -24.60
C GLU A 373 -12.15 -4.44 -24.60
N ARG A 374 -13.23 -4.55 -23.82
CA ARG A 374 -14.07 -5.77 -23.67
C ARG A 374 -13.31 -6.97 -23.11
N LEU A 375 -12.24 -6.75 -22.39
CA LEU A 375 -11.51 -7.81 -21.68
C LEU A 375 -12.25 -8.24 -20.39
N MET A 376 -13.06 -7.35 -19.81
CA MET A 376 -13.92 -7.63 -18.67
C MET A 376 -15.20 -6.80 -18.72
N ASP A 377 -16.24 -7.25 -18.03
CA ASP A 377 -17.46 -6.47 -17.85
C ASP A 377 -17.30 -5.37 -16.80
N ARG A 378 -18.26 -4.43 -16.76
CA ARG A 378 -18.21 -3.26 -15.86
C ARG A 378 -18.23 -3.62 -14.38
N LYS A 379 -18.93 -4.70 -14.00
CA LYS A 379 -18.99 -5.13 -12.59
C LYS A 379 -17.65 -5.69 -12.14
N THR A 380 -17.04 -6.53 -12.98
CA THR A 380 -15.70 -7.06 -12.75
C THR A 380 -14.67 -5.92 -12.68
N ALA A 381 -14.77 -4.92 -13.56
CA ALA A 381 -13.88 -3.74 -13.52
C ALA A 381 -13.99 -2.99 -12.19
N LEU A 382 -15.20 -2.75 -11.68
CA LEU A 382 -15.41 -2.12 -10.38
C LEU A 382 -14.81 -2.94 -9.23
N LEU A 383 -14.95 -4.27 -9.23
CA LEU A 383 -14.39 -5.15 -8.19
C LEU A 383 -12.86 -5.16 -8.17
N LYS A 384 -12.21 -4.79 -9.28
CA LYS A 384 -10.75 -4.69 -9.38
C LYS A 384 -10.18 -3.34 -8.94
N ILE A 385 -11.02 -2.37 -8.62
CA ILE A 385 -10.61 -1.05 -8.13
C ILE A 385 -10.78 -1.04 -6.62
N PRO A 386 -9.69 -1.04 -5.83
CA PRO A 386 -9.79 -0.78 -4.39
C PRO A 386 -10.46 0.58 -4.14
N ALA A 387 -11.33 0.68 -3.15
CA ALA A 387 -12.04 1.93 -2.84
C ALA A 387 -11.06 3.09 -2.55
N GLU A 388 -9.97 2.78 -1.85
CA GLU A 388 -8.89 3.72 -1.50
C GLU A 388 -8.21 4.33 -2.74
N SER A 389 -8.26 3.62 -3.87
CA SER A 389 -7.74 4.14 -5.14
C SER A 389 -8.53 5.35 -5.65
N ILE A 390 -9.81 5.45 -5.33
CA ILE A 390 -10.65 6.62 -5.68
C ILE A 390 -10.25 7.82 -4.82
N ASP A 391 -10.01 7.61 -3.52
CA ASP A 391 -9.58 8.68 -2.61
C ASP A 391 -8.27 9.31 -3.09
N SER A 392 -7.33 8.50 -3.59
CA SER A 392 -6.05 8.99 -4.13
C SER A 392 -6.19 9.93 -5.33
N LEU A 393 -7.33 9.89 -6.05
CA LEU A 393 -7.62 10.82 -7.15
C LEU A 393 -8.17 12.17 -6.66
N LEU A 394 -8.64 12.24 -5.42
CA LEU A 394 -9.35 13.40 -4.86
C LEU A 394 -8.46 14.27 -3.96
N VAL A 395 -7.36 13.74 -3.46
CA VAL A 395 -6.50 14.46 -2.52
C VAL A 395 -5.55 15.43 -3.24
N PRO A 396 -5.07 16.50 -2.56
CA PRO A 396 -4.02 17.35 -3.07
C PRO A 396 -2.77 16.55 -3.43
N VAL A 397 -2.05 16.99 -4.44
CA VAL A 397 -0.81 16.38 -4.91
C VAL A 397 0.30 17.44 -4.92
N PHE A 398 1.55 17.01 -4.90
CA PHE A 398 2.65 17.94 -5.16
C PHE A 398 2.68 18.39 -6.62
N ASP A 399 3.10 19.63 -6.86
CA ASP A 399 3.39 20.08 -8.21
C ASP A 399 4.56 19.27 -8.78
N LYS A 400 4.36 18.75 -10.01
CA LYS A 400 5.32 17.82 -10.63
C LYS A 400 6.71 18.43 -10.87
N LYS A 401 6.79 19.75 -11.14
CA LYS A 401 8.07 20.41 -11.34
C LYS A 401 8.77 20.65 -10.01
N ALA A 402 8.02 21.12 -9.00
CA ALA A 402 8.55 21.34 -7.66
C ALA A 402 9.05 20.03 -7.00
N LEU A 403 8.44 18.89 -7.35
CA LEU A 403 8.86 17.59 -6.83
C LEU A 403 10.20 17.10 -7.43
N GLN A 404 10.55 17.51 -8.67
CA GLN A 404 11.81 17.11 -9.30
C GLN A 404 13.05 17.68 -8.59
N ASP A 405 12.90 18.86 -8.00
CA ASP A 405 13.98 19.57 -7.28
C ASP A 405 13.89 19.32 -5.75
N ALA A 406 12.99 18.47 -5.29
CA ALA A 406 12.72 18.25 -3.88
C ALA A 406 13.81 17.40 -3.19
N HIS A 407 14.19 17.80 -1.97
CA HIS A 407 15.17 17.08 -1.16
C HIS A 407 14.48 15.98 -0.34
N TYR A 408 14.48 14.75 -0.84
CA TYR A 408 14.01 13.57 -0.11
C TYR A 408 14.88 13.27 1.12
N ILE A 409 14.25 13.06 2.28
CA ILE A 409 14.95 12.84 3.55
C ILE A 409 14.51 11.56 4.28
N GLY A 410 13.44 10.90 3.87
CA GLY A 410 13.03 9.67 4.54
C GLY A 410 11.63 9.18 4.17
N HIS A 411 11.25 8.07 4.78
CA HIS A 411 10.01 7.37 4.48
C HIS A 411 9.31 6.85 5.74
N GLY A 412 7.98 6.82 5.71
CA GLY A 412 7.15 6.20 6.74
C GLY A 412 5.94 5.47 6.14
N LEU A 413 4.99 5.06 6.98
CA LEU A 413 3.78 4.38 6.55
C LEU A 413 2.76 5.38 6.04
N ALA A 414 2.30 5.21 4.80
CA ALA A 414 1.19 5.94 4.22
C ALA A 414 -0.10 5.70 5.02
N ALA A 415 -0.54 6.70 5.79
CA ALA A 415 -1.65 6.56 6.73
C ALA A 415 -2.85 7.45 6.43
N GLY A 416 -2.64 8.61 5.79
CA GLY A 416 -3.67 9.51 5.31
C GLY A 416 -3.23 10.09 3.96
N PRO A 417 -3.95 9.81 2.85
CA PRO A 417 -3.48 10.11 1.50
C PRO A 417 -3.42 11.61 1.22
N GLY A 418 -2.53 12.00 0.30
CA GLY A 418 -2.36 13.37 -0.19
C GLY A 418 -0.98 13.94 0.08
N ALA A 419 -0.77 15.16 -0.45
CA ALA A 419 0.44 15.94 -0.24
C ALA A 419 0.15 17.11 0.70
N ALA A 420 1.05 17.35 1.65
CA ALA A 420 0.97 18.49 2.56
C ALA A 420 2.34 19.09 2.81
N SER A 421 2.38 20.42 2.86
CA SER A 421 3.57 21.18 3.22
C SER A 421 3.24 22.24 4.27
N GLY A 422 4.15 22.44 5.20
CA GLY A 422 3.95 23.42 6.25
C GLY A 422 5.17 23.55 7.16
N ARG A 423 5.10 24.47 8.11
CA ARG A 423 6.12 24.62 9.13
C ARG A 423 6.05 23.50 10.15
N ILE A 424 7.19 22.98 10.54
CA ILE A 424 7.31 21.97 11.58
C ILE A 424 6.83 22.55 12.92
N VAL A 425 5.93 21.85 13.60
CA VAL A 425 5.55 22.13 14.98
C VAL A 425 5.52 20.84 15.78
N PHE A 426 5.98 20.88 17.03
CA PHE A 426 6.10 19.70 17.89
C PHE A 426 5.00 19.60 18.96
N SER A 427 4.06 20.56 19.00
CA SER A 427 2.95 20.52 19.97
C SER A 427 1.65 21.05 19.38
N ALA A 428 0.52 20.63 19.96
CA ALA A 428 -0.80 21.15 19.61
C ALA A 428 -0.92 22.67 19.85
N PHE A 429 -0.27 23.16 20.90
CA PHE A 429 -0.25 24.58 21.25
C PHE A 429 0.46 25.42 20.16
N GLU A 430 1.62 24.97 19.72
CA GLU A 430 2.37 25.65 18.64
C GLU A 430 1.59 25.58 17.32
N ALA A 431 0.93 24.46 17.02
CA ALA A 431 0.07 24.34 15.86
C ALA A 431 -1.05 25.39 15.87
N GLU A 432 -1.67 25.63 17.02
CA GLU A 432 -2.71 26.65 17.18
C GLU A 432 -2.12 28.06 17.01
N ARG A 433 -0.99 28.35 17.63
CA ARG A 433 -0.30 29.65 17.55
C ARG A 433 0.07 30.00 16.11
N GLU A 434 0.76 29.09 15.42
CA GLU A 434 1.23 29.32 14.04
C GLU A 434 0.05 29.46 13.07
N THR A 435 -1.00 28.65 13.25
CA THR A 435 -2.19 28.73 12.40
C THR A 435 -2.94 30.04 12.59
N ARG A 436 -3.01 30.60 13.82
CA ARG A 436 -3.57 31.93 14.07
C ARG A 436 -2.81 33.05 13.37
N LEU A 437 -1.49 32.87 13.18
CA LEU A 437 -0.64 33.77 12.39
C LEU A 437 -0.79 33.59 10.87
N GLY A 438 -1.63 32.65 10.43
CA GLY A 438 -1.87 32.36 9.02
C GLY A 438 -0.89 31.36 8.40
N ASN A 439 -0.01 30.76 9.19
CA ASN A 439 0.96 29.77 8.72
C ASN A 439 0.34 28.38 8.57
N LYS A 440 0.73 27.66 7.52
CA LYS A 440 0.45 26.23 7.38
C LYS A 440 1.46 25.44 8.20
N VAL A 441 1.00 24.40 8.91
CA VAL A 441 1.86 23.63 9.81
C VAL A 441 1.77 22.11 9.54
N ILE A 442 2.87 21.40 9.77
CA ILE A 442 2.94 19.94 9.88
C ILE A 442 3.20 19.63 11.35
N LEU A 443 2.30 18.87 11.97
CA LEU A 443 2.45 18.40 13.34
C LEU A 443 3.35 17.16 13.35
N VAL A 444 4.50 17.27 14.00
CA VAL A 444 5.50 16.19 14.08
C VAL A 444 5.59 15.72 15.53
N ARG A 445 5.37 14.42 15.76
CA ARG A 445 5.34 13.81 17.09
C ARG A 445 6.05 12.47 17.10
N GLU A 446 6.53 12.02 18.27
CA GLU A 446 6.89 10.60 18.39
C GLU A 446 5.65 9.70 18.21
N GLU A 447 4.57 10.03 18.90
CA GLU A 447 3.24 9.45 18.76
C GLU A 447 2.20 10.52 19.14
N THR A 448 0.97 10.41 18.67
CA THR A 448 -0.10 11.34 19.04
C THR A 448 -0.97 10.78 20.16
N SER A 449 -1.45 11.67 21.02
CA SER A 449 -2.43 11.41 22.09
C SER A 449 -3.74 12.16 21.81
N PRO A 450 -4.82 11.90 22.56
CA PRO A 450 -6.06 12.68 22.47
C PRO A 450 -5.87 14.19 22.72
N ASP A 451 -4.86 14.58 23.49
CA ASP A 451 -4.55 16.00 23.76
C ASP A 451 -4.02 16.72 22.53
N ASP A 452 -3.48 15.98 21.56
CA ASP A 452 -2.99 16.53 20.29
C ASP A 452 -4.11 16.85 19.29
N LEU A 453 -5.37 16.46 19.58
CA LEU A 453 -6.50 16.58 18.64
C LEU A 453 -6.68 18.00 18.08
N ARG A 454 -6.50 19.04 18.90
CA ARG A 454 -6.59 20.43 18.44
C ARG A 454 -5.49 20.76 17.41
N GLY A 455 -4.27 20.34 17.68
CA GLY A 455 -3.15 20.49 16.74
C GLY A 455 -3.37 19.73 15.45
N MET A 456 -3.86 18.49 15.54
CA MET A 456 -4.19 17.66 14.38
C MET A 456 -5.29 18.27 13.50
N LEU A 457 -6.30 18.90 14.10
CA LEU A 457 -7.36 19.61 13.37
C LEU A 457 -6.84 20.78 12.53
N LEU A 458 -5.88 21.52 13.06
CA LEU A 458 -5.33 22.73 12.46
C LEU A 458 -4.20 22.44 11.48
N ALA A 459 -3.43 21.37 11.70
CA ALA A 459 -2.32 20.98 10.85
C ALA A 459 -2.78 20.62 9.43
N GLN A 460 -1.92 20.88 8.44
CA GLN A 460 -2.11 20.41 7.06
C GLN A 460 -1.78 18.91 6.95
N GLY A 461 -0.82 18.46 7.73
CA GLY A 461 -0.42 17.07 7.80
C GLY A 461 0.17 16.68 9.14
N ILE A 462 0.28 15.38 9.36
CA ILE A 462 0.73 14.77 10.60
C ILE A 462 1.83 13.76 10.27
N LEU A 463 2.96 13.86 10.98
CA LEU A 463 4.08 12.93 10.87
C LEU A 463 4.40 12.36 12.24
N THR A 464 4.48 11.02 12.34
CA THR A 464 4.88 10.38 13.60
C THR A 464 6.03 9.40 13.41
N ALA A 465 6.96 9.39 14.39
CA ALA A 465 8.07 8.45 14.45
C ALA A 465 7.57 7.02 14.72
N ARG A 466 6.57 6.89 15.57
CA ARG A 466 5.98 5.61 16.00
C ARG A 466 4.52 5.48 15.55
N GLY A 467 4.02 4.25 15.60
CA GLY A 467 2.64 3.92 15.27
C GLY A 467 2.47 3.29 13.90
N GLY A 468 1.46 2.45 13.78
CA GLY A 468 1.06 1.79 12.54
C GLY A 468 -0.12 2.49 11.88
N VAL A 469 -0.63 1.93 10.78
CA VAL A 469 -1.83 2.41 10.07
C VAL A 469 -3.13 2.31 10.89
N SER A 470 -3.10 1.68 12.05
CA SER A 470 -4.18 1.62 13.05
C SER A 470 -3.93 2.47 14.30
N SER A 471 -2.84 3.24 14.33
CA SER A 471 -2.51 4.14 15.46
C SER A 471 -3.54 5.29 15.59
N HIS A 472 -3.54 5.94 16.75
CA HIS A 472 -4.37 7.13 17.00
C HIS A 472 -4.15 8.19 15.93
N ALA A 473 -2.88 8.49 15.58
CA ALA A 473 -2.56 9.44 14.51
C ALA A 473 -3.23 9.07 13.18
N ALA A 474 -3.10 7.82 12.75
CA ALA A 474 -3.66 7.33 11.50
C ALA A 474 -5.20 7.35 11.47
N LEU A 475 -5.83 6.91 12.55
CA LEU A 475 -7.30 6.86 12.63
C LEU A 475 -7.91 8.25 12.64
N VAL A 476 -7.39 9.14 13.49
CA VAL A 476 -7.87 10.53 13.60
C VAL A 476 -7.58 11.31 12.33
N ALA A 477 -6.38 11.17 11.74
CA ALA A 477 -6.04 11.83 10.47
C ALA A 477 -7.01 11.46 9.35
N ARG A 478 -7.34 10.17 9.20
CA ARG A 478 -8.34 9.71 8.23
C ARG A 478 -9.74 10.27 8.51
N GLN A 479 -10.16 10.29 9.78
CA GLN A 479 -11.44 10.86 10.17
C GLN A 479 -11.53 12.36 9.85
N LEU A 480 -10.42 13.08 9.99
CA LEU A 480 -10.30 14.51 9.71
C LEU A 480 -9.97 14.82 8.24
N GLY A 481 -9.71 13.81 7.41
CA GLY A 481 -9.26 13.99 6.01
C GLY A 481 -7.90 14.68 5.91
N LYS A 482 -6.99 14.44 6.86
CA LYS A 482 -5.65 15.02 6.91
C LYS A 482 -4.60 14.09 6.33
N VAL A 483 -3.59 14.67 5.71
CA VAL A 483 -2.41 13.94 5.25
C VAL A 483 -1.67 13.37 6.46
N CYS A 484 -1.27 12.10 6.40
CA CYS A 484 -0.63 11.48 7.54
C CYS A 484 0.40 10.43 7.11
N ILE A 485 1.58 10.53 7.71
CA ILE A 485 2.62 9.50 7.69
C ILE A 485 2.87 9.07 9.13
N CYS A 486 2.80 7.76 9.37
CA CYS A 486 3.07 7.16 10.68
C CYS A 486 4.28 6.23 10.61
N GLY A 487 4.91 5.99 11.78
CA GLY A 487 5.97 4.98 11.90
C GLY A 487 7.19 5.26 11.01
N ALA A 488 7.58 6.53 10.88
CA ALA A 488 8.85 6.92 10.29
C ALA A 488 9.98 6.60 11.28
N SER A 489 10.44 5.34 11.31
CA SER A 489 11.33 4.81 12.35
C SER A 489 12.70 5.48 12.41
N GLU A 490 13.13 6.14 11.33
CA GLU A 490 14.37 6.93 11.29
C GLU A 490 14.20 8.35 11.86
N LEU A 491 12.97 8.76 12.15
CA LEU A 491 12.67 10.06 12.73
C LEU A 491 12.99 10.07 14.22
N SER A 492 13.85 10.99 14.64
CA SER A 492 14.14 11.32 16.03
C SER A 492 13.75 12.76 16.31
N ILE A 493 13.14 13.02 17.46
CA ILE A 493 12.70 14.37 17.87
C ILE A 493 13.34 14.71 19.20
N ASP A 494 14.02 15.87 19.24
CA ASP A 494 14.48 16.49 20.48
C ASP A 494 13.54 17.66 20.82
N TYR A 495 12.68 17.45 21.82
CA TYR A 495 11.72 18.46 22.25
C TYR A 495 12.34 19.62 23.03
N VAL A 496 13.55 19.44 23.58
CA VAL A 496 14.28 20.47 24.33
C VAL A 496 14.93 21.45 23.36
N GLU A 497 15.70 20.90 22.42
CA GLU A 497 16.38 21.69 21.37
C GLU A 497 15.42 22.07 20.22
N ARG A 498 14.19 21.53 20.22
CA ARG A 498 13.13 21.76 19.23
C ARG A 498 13.60 21.46 17.81
N VAL A 499 14.16 20.26 17.63
CA VAL A 499 14.66 19.78 16.32
C VAL A 499 14.15 18.37 16.03
N MET A 500 14.03 18.06 14.76
CA MET A 500 13.83 16.69 14.26
C MET A 500 15.02 16.29 13.40
N THR A 501 15.39 15.02 13.44
CA THR A 501 16.43 14.44 12.58
C THR A 501 15.86 13.21 11.88
N ILE A 502 16.03 13.13 10.55
CA ILE A 502 15.63 12.01 9.72
C ILE A 502 16.56 11.92 8.51
N GLY A 503 17.00 10.71 8.13
CA GLY A 503 17.89 10.50 6.99
C GLY A 503 19.19 11.31 7.05
N GLY A 504 19.70 11.62 8.27
CA GLY A 504 20.88 12.44 8.49
C GLY A 504 20.66 13.97 8.34
N VAL A 505 19.44 14.41 8.04
CA VAL A 505 19.07 15.82 7.93
C VAL A 505 18.40 16.28 9.22
N THR A 506 18.89 17.37 9.81
CA THR A 506 18.30 17.99 11.00
C THR A 506 17.53 19.24 10.62
N LEU A 507 16.26 19.32 11.03
CA LEU A 507 15.37 20.44 10.80
C LEU A 507 14.87 21.00 12.12
N LYS A 508 14.79 22.33 12.23
CA LYS A 508 14.30 23.04 13.41
C LYS A 508 12.80 23.30 13.33
N GLU A 509 12.18 23.50 14.48
CA GLU A 509 10.81 23.98 14.55
C GLU A 509 10.65 25.30 13.78
N GLY A 510 9.58 25.42 13.02
CA GLY A 510 9.30 26.56 12.13
C GLY A 510 9.94 26.45 10.74
N GLU A 511 10.88 25.54 10.50
CA GLU A 511 11.34 25.23 9.13
C GLU A 511 10.27 24.46 8.37
N TYR A 512 10.39 24.43 7.03
CA TYR A 512 9.39 23.78 6.19
C TYR A 512 9.67 22.29 6.00
N LEU A 513 8.60 21.52 6.10
CA LEU A 513 8.55 20.09 5.81
C LEU A 513 7.44 19.81 4.83
N SER A 514 7.66 18.88 3.92
CA SER A 514 6.67 18.39 2.97
C SER A 514 6.52 16.88 3.06
N ILE A 515 5.29 16.38 3.10
CA ILE A 515 4.99 14.97 3.26
C ILE A 515 3.97 14.50 2.22
N ASP A 516 4.23 13.33 1.60
CA ASP A 516 3.27 12.63 0.75
C ASP A 516 2.69 11.42 1.48
N GLY A 517 1.49 11.61 2.03
CA GLY A 517 0.78 10.55 2.74
C GLY A 517 0.23 9.44 1.85
N SER A 518 0.32 9.57 0.52
CA SER A 518 -0.06 8.53 -0.44
C SER A 518 1.09 7.55 -0.69
N THR A 519 2.33 8.06 -0.73
CA THR A 519 3.54 7.25 -0.93
C THR A 519 4.24 6.94 0.39
N GLY A 520 4.17 7.82 1.38
CA GLY A 520 4.92 7.75 2.64
C GLY A 520 6.25 8.53 2.59
N GLU A 521 6.50 9.28 1.55
CA GLU A 521 7.75 10.02 1.33
C GLU A 521 7.76 11.34 2.09
N ILE A 522 8.93 11.68 2.62
CA ILE A 522 9.18 12.87 3.44
C ILE A 522 10.29 13.70 2.79
N TYR A 523 10.07 15.01 2.68
CA TYR A 523 10.97 15.94 2.00
C TYR A 523 11.29 17.14 2.89
N ALA A 524 12.53 17.58 2.89
CA ALA A 524 12.93 18.84 3.50
C ALA A 524 12.49 20.03 2.62
N GLY A 525 12.02 21.09 3.26
CA GLY A 525 11.62 22.33 2.57
C GLY A 525 10.15 22.36 2.14
N LEU A 526 9.79 23.47 1.50
CA LEU A 526 8.43 23.73 1.02
C LEU A 526 8.29 23.25 -0.42
N ILE A 527 7.41 22.26 -0.64
CA ILE A 527 6.96 21.86 -1.97
C ILE A 527 5.54 22.38 -2.16
N GLU A 528 5.29 23.08 -3.25
CA GLU A 528 3.95 23.57 -3.56
C GLU A 528 2.97 22.41 -3.82
N THR A 529 1.79 22.51 -3.18
CA THR A 529 0.69 21.56 -3.38
C THR A 529 -0.38 22.17 -4.29
N ALA A 530 -0.96 21.33 -5.13
CA ALA A 530 -2.08 21.69 -6.00
C ALA A 530 -3.30 20.82 -5.68
N ASP A 531 -4.52 21.39 -5.86
CA ASP A 531 -5.73 20.57 -5.93
C ASP A 531 -5.56 19.50 -7.02
N SER A 532 -6.02 18.28 -6.76
CA SER A 532 -6.05 17.25 -7.80
C SER A 532 -6.86 17.72 -9.02
N GLU A 533 -6.57 17.17 -10.21
CA GLU A 533 -7.33 17.52 -11.41
C GLU A 533 -8.83 17.30 -11.22
N VAL A 534 -9.21 16.22 -10.54
CA VAL A 534 -10.62 15.91 -10.24
C VAL A 534 -11.25 17.02 -9.39
N GLN A 535 -10.59 17.42 -8.30
CA GLN A 535 -11.09 18.54 -7.46
C GLN A 535 -11.18 19.85 -8.22
N ARG A 536 -10.20 20.15 -9.07
CA ARG A 536 -10.22 21.37 -9.90
C ARG A 536 -11.41 21.39 -10.84
N VAL A 537 -11.78 20.26 -11.44
CA VAL A 537 -12.98 20.15 -12.27
C VAL A 537 -14.24 20.31 -11.43
N LEU A 538 -14.36 19.60 -10.29
CA LEU A 538 -15.52 19.66 -9.41
C LEU A 538 -15.73 21.06 -8.83
N LYS A 539 -14.66 21.83 -8.60
CA LYS A 539 -14.69 23.22 -8.16
C LYS A 539 -14.89 24.24 -9.31
N GLY A 540 -15.06 23.76 -10.56
CA GLY A 540 -15.23 24.62 -11.74
C GLY A 540 -13.97 25.39 -12.18
N ARG A 541 -12.77 24.97 -11.70
CA ARG A 541 -11.49 25.62 -12.01
C ARG A 541 -10.80 24.99 -13.24
N LEU A 542 -11.29 23.85 -13.71
CA LEU A 542 -10.80 23.13 -14.87
C LEU A 542 -12.00 22.55 -15.62
N THR A 543 -11.99 22.59 -16.95
CA THR A 543 -13.05 21.98 -17.75
C THR A 543 -12.86 20.46 -17.81
N PRO A 544 -13.95 19.65 -17.77
CA PRO A 544 -13.88 18.18 -17.77
C PRO A 544 -13.05 17.60 -18.92
N GLU A 545 -13.13 18.20 -20.10
CA GLU A 545 -12.46 17.74 -21.32
C GLU A 545 -10.93 17.89 -21.24
N LYS A 546 -10.44 18.77 -20.37
CA LYS A 546 -9.00 19.01 -20.15
C LYS A 546 -8.38 18.09 -19.11
N SER A 547 -9.17 17.19 -18.50
CA SER A 547 -8.68 16.25 -17.49
C SER A 547 -9.02 14.82 -17.84
N ALA A 548 -8.01 14.08 -18.31
CA ALA A 548 -8.13 12.63 -18.51
C ALA A 548 -8.43 11.89 -17.20
N THR A 549 -7.84 12.32 -16.10
CA THR A 549 -8.05 11.76 -14.76
C THR A 549 -9.51 11.93 -14.31
N PHE A 550 -10.12 13.10 -14.55
CA PHE A 550 -11.53 13.30 -14.27
C PHE A 550 -12.42 12.40 -15.13
N GLY A 551 -12.09 12.20 -16.41
CA GLY A 551 -12.83 11.29 -17.29
C GLY A 551 -12.82 9.84 -16.79
N LEU A 552 -11.71 9.38 -16.21
CA LEU A 552 -11.61 8.08 -15.54
C LEU A 552 -12.47 8.04 -14.30
N TYR A 553 -12.34 9.02 -13.41
CA TYR A 553 -13.16 9.17 -12.20
C TYR A 553 -14.66 9.13 -12.51
N GLN A 554 -15.11 9.96 -13.45
CA GLN A 554 -16.51 10.02 -13.87
C GLN A 554 -17.01 8.69 -14.45
N THR A 555 -16.16 7.99 -15.19
CA THR A 555 -16.50 6.67 -15.76
C THR A 555 -16.73 5.64 -14.63
N VAL A 556 -15.84 5.59 -13.63
CA VAL A 556 -15.98 4.65 -12.48
C VAL A 556 -17.20 4.99 -11.65
N MET A 557 -17.42 6.28 -11.33
CA MET A 557 -18.61 6.72 -10.59
C MET A 557 -19.90 6.35 -11.35
N GLY A 558 -19.94 6.57 -12.67
CA GLY A 558 -21.07 6.17 -13.49
C GLY A 558 -21.28 4.66 -13.61
N MET A 559 -20.24 3.84 -13.50
CA MET A 559 -20.35 2.39 -13.38
C MET A 559 -20.95 2.00 -12.01
N ALA A 560 -20.46 2.63 -10.92
CA ALA A 560 -20.95 2.38 -9.57
C ALA A 560 -22.43 2.76 -9.43
N ASP A 561 -22.84 3.92 -9.96
CA ASP A 561 -24.24 4.40 -9.93
C ASP A 561 -25.22 3.42 -10.60
N LYS A 562 -24.76 2.66 -11.61
CA LYS A 562 -25.61 1.67 -12.31
C LYS A 562 -25.83 0.39 -11.53
N VAL A 563 -24.97 0.07 -10.57
CA VAL A 563 -25.06 -1.21 -9.81
C VAL A 563 -25.51 -1.00 -8.37
N ARG A 564 -25.31 0.16 -7.77
CA ARG A 564 -25.76 0.45 -6.41
C ARG A 564 -27.30 0.52 -6.34
N ARG A 565 -27.85 0.13 -5.19
CA ARG A 565 -29.28 0.22 -4.89
C ARG A 565 -29.62 1.43 -4.02
N LEU A 566 -28.77 1.71 -3.05
CA LEU A 566 -28.96 2.81 -2.11
C LEU A 566 -28.46 4.12 -2.73
N LYS A 567 -29.16 5.20 -2.37
CA LYS A 567 -28.73 6.56 -2.64
C LYS A 567 -27.75 7.05 -1.58
N VAL A 568 -26.86 7.96 -1.97
CA VAL A 568 -25.85 8.53 -1.07
C VAL A 568 -26.29 9.92 -0.65
N ARG A 569 -26.39 10.14 0.67
CA ARG A 569 -26.60 11.45 1.28
C ARG A 569 -25.40 11.83 2.12
N THR A 570 -25.10 13.12 2.19
CA THR A 570 -23.96 13.65 2.94
C THR A 570 -24.39 14.64 4.00
N ASN A 571 -23.47 15.01 4.89
CA ASN A 571 -23.67 16.10 5.83
C ASN A 571 -23.29 17.41 5.16
N ALA A 572 -24.15 18.42 5.26
CA ALA A 572 -23.85 19.77 4.81
C ALA A 572 -24.74 20.79 5.57
N ASP A 573 -24.11 21.83 6.10
CA ASP A 573 -24.77 22.83 6.98
C ASP A 573 -24.85 24.21 6.30
N THR A 574 -24.12 24.40 5.19
CA THR A 574 -24.08 25.66 4.44
C THR A 574 -24.36 25.46 2.96
N PRO A 575 -24.82 26.51 2.23
CA PRO A 575 -25.03 26.44 0.79
C PRO A 575 -23.76 26.07 0.01
N SER A 576 -22.58 26.49 0.48
CA SER A 576 -21.29 26.15 -0.14
C SER A 576 -20.98 24.65 -0.01
N MET A 577 -21.16 24.09 1.19
CA MET A 577 -21.02 22.65 1.44
C MET A 577 -21.99 21.84 0.59
N ALA A 578 -23.26 22.28 0.48
CA ALA A 578 -24.26 21.63 -0.35
C ALA A 578 -23.89 21.59 -1.85
N LYS A 579 -23.39 22.70 -2.39
CA LYS A 579 -22.89 22.75 -3.77
C LYS A 579 -21.73 21.79 -4.00
N THR A 580 -20.79 21.76 -3.07
CA THR A 580 -19.67 20.80 -3.10
C THR A 580 -20.17 19.36 -3.05
N ALA A 581 -21.09 19.07 -2.15
CA ALA A 581 -21.71 17.75 -2.02
C ALA A 581 -22.35 17.26 -3.34
N ILE A 582 -23.11 18.12 -4.01
CA ILE A 582 -23.74 17.82 -5.31
C ILE A 582 -22.67 17.59 -6.39
N ALA A 583 -21.63 18.40 -6.43
CA ALA A 583 -20.54 18.24 -7.38
C ALA A 583 -19.84 16.87 -7.23
N PHE A 584 -19.73 16.36 -6.00
CA PHE A 584 -19.24 15.03 -5.70
C PHE A 584 -20.28 13.91 -5.92
N GLY A 585 -21.51 14.24 -6.33
CA GLY A 585 -22.55 13.26 -6.66
C GLY A 585 -23.50 12.90 -5.52
N ALA A 586 -23.55 13.68 -4.45
CA ALA A 586 -24.53 13.46 -3.38
C ALA A 586 -25.97 13.67 -3.90
N GLU A 587 -26.88 12.78 -3.49
CA GLU A 587 -28.29 12.77 -3.91
C GLU A 587 -29.23 13.39 -2.84
N GLY A 588 -28.65 13.99 -1.80
CA GLY A 588 -29.37 14.65 -0.74
C GLY A 588 -28.45 15.01 0.44
N ILE A 589 -28.99 15.76 1.38
CA ILE A 589 -28.37 15.99 2.69
C ILE A 589 -28.98 14.99 3.68
N GLY A 590 -28.13 14.19 4.31
CA GLY A 590 -28.48 13.23 5.34
C GLY A 590 -28.57 13.85 6.72
N LEU A 591 -27.78 14.90 6.96
CA LEU A 591 -27.80 15.67 8.19
C LEU A 591 -27.35 17.12 7.93
N CYS A 592 -28.23 18.06 8.23
CA CYS A 592 -27.92 19.47 8.40
C CYS A 592 -28.02 19.80 9.89
N ARG A 593 -26.91 20.27 10.50
CA ARG A 593 -26.82 20.65 11.90
C ARG A 593 -27.11 22.10 12.04
N THR A 594 -28.28 22.43 12.61
CA THR A 594 -28.73 23.84 12.73
C THR A 594 -27.92 24.64 13.72
N GLU A 595 -27.28 24.01 14.69
CA GLU A 595 -26.42 24.69 15.67
C GLU A 595 -25.25 25.43 15.02
N HIS A 596 -24.69 24.92 13.93
CA HIS A 596 -23.59 25.59 13.23
C HIS A 596 -23.99 26.93 12.59
N MET A 597 -25.28 27.12 12.31
CA MET A 597 -25.79 28.35 11.72
C MET A 597 -25.78 29.55 12.73
N PHE A 598 -25.65 29.25 14.03
CA PHE A 598 -25.70 30.29 15.07
C PHE A 598 -24.31 30.86 15.41
N PHE A 599 -23.24 30.30 14.94
CA PHE A 599 -21.87 30.76 15.22
C PHE A 599 -21.41 31.92 14.31
N ASP A 600 -22.16 32.25 13.27
CA ASP A 600 -21.76 33.25 12.27
C ASP A 600 -22.19 34.69 12.69
N GLY A 601 -21.24 35.60 12.71
CA GLY A 601 -21.48 37.03 12.99
C GLY A 601 -22.14 37.31 14.35
N ASN A 602 -23.15 38.15 14.36
CA ASN A 602 -23.89 38.57 15.57
C ASN A 602 -24.94 37.55 16.04
N ARG A 603 -25.09 36.44 15.39
CA ARG A 603 -26.10 35.42 15.70
C ARG A 603 -25.85 34.77 17.03
N ILE A 604 -24.59 34.56 17.38
CA ILE A 604 -24.19 33.94 18.66
C ILE A 604 -24.65 34.81 19.86
N ASP A 605 -24.60 36.10 19.73
CA ASP A 605 -25.06 36.98 20.81
C ASP A 605 -26.59 36.93 20.97
N LEU A 606 -27.34 36.83 19.87
CA LEU A 606 -28.80 36.59 19.92
C LEU A 606 -29.15 35.23 20.50
N MET A 607 -28.37 34.21 20.18
CA MET A 607 -28.50 32.85 20.76
C MET A 607 -28.26 32.88 22.27
N ARG A 608 -27.24 33.60 22.73
CA ARG A 608 -26.93 33.81 24.13
C ARG A 608 -28.01 34.58 24.84
N GLN A 609 -28.60 35.62 24.22
CA GLN A 609 -29.77 36.33 24.75
C GLN A 609 -30.96 35.38 24.96
N MET A 610 -31.22 34.51 23.99
CA MET A 610 -32.28 33.51 24.07
C MET A 610 -32.05 32.53 25.23
N ILE A 611 -30.80 32.06 25.41
CA ILE A 611 -30.43 31.11 26.48
C ILE A 611 -30.54 31.72 27.87
N LEU A 612 -30.13 32.99 28.02
CA LEU A 612 -30.08 33.70 29.28
C LEU A 612 -31.38 34.41 29.62
N ALA A 613 -32.39 34.36 28.76
CA ALA A 613 -33.69 34.98 28.97
C ALA A 613 -34.33 34.53 30.30
N ALA A 614 -34.86 35.48 31.06
CA ALA A 614 -35.46 35.21 32.35
C ALA A 614 -36.83 34.51 32.21
N ASP A 615 -37.59 34.87 31.17
CA ASP A 615 -38.91 34.30 30.91
C ASP A 615 -39.13 33.94 29.42
N VAL A 616 -40.32 33.42 29.10
CA VAL A 616 -40.71 32.99 27.76
C VAL A 616 -40.84 34.16 26.79
N GLU A 617 -41.27 35.36 27.26
CA GLU A 617 -41.46 36.50 26.38
C GLU A 617 -40.12 37.11 25.93
N GLU A 618 -39.18 37.22 26.83
CA GLU A 618 -37.82 37.62 26.49
C GLU A 618 -37.20 36.63 25.51
N ARG A 619 -37.37 35.32 25.75
CA ARG A 619 -36.89 34.29 24.86
C ARG A 619 -37.51 34.38 23.47
N ARG A 620 -38.84 34.58 23.39
CA ARG A 620 -39.54 34.81 22.12
C ARG A 620 -39.06 36.08 21.40
N THR A 621 -38.67 37.08 22.12
CA THR A 621 -38.14 38.32 21.55
C THR A 621 -36.78 38.08 20.89
N ALA A 622 -35.88 37.31 21.53
CA ALA A 622 -34.61 36.93 20.94
C ALA A 622 -34.79 35.99 19.71
N LEU A 623 -35.71 35.03 19.82
CA LEU A 623 -36.04 34.10 18.74
C LEU A 623 -36.64 34.81 17.50
N LYS A 624 -37.48 35.84 17.70
CA LYS A 624 -38.00 36.67 16.59
C LYS A 624 -36.89 37.35 15.80
N LYS A 625 -35.76 37.71 16.46
CA LYS A 625 -34.58 38.28 15.78
C LYS A 625 -33.74 37.19 15.06
N LEU A 626 -33.72 35.97 15.57
CA LEU A 626 -32.98 34.82 14.95
C LEU A 626 -33.69 34.23 13.73
N LEU A 627 -35.03 34.23 13.72
CA LEU A 627 -35.88 33.68 12.65
C LEU A 627 -35.47 34.12 11.23
N PRO A 628 -35.29 35.43 10.93
CA PRO A 628 -34.90 35.86 9.58
C PRO A 628 -33.56 35.31 9.12
N PHE A 629 -32.59 35.12 10.01
CA PHE A 629 -31.27 34.59 9.72
C PHE A 629 -31.38 33.10 9.33
N GLN A 630 -32.00 32.29 10.18
CA GLN A 630 -32.18 30.85 9.88
C GLN A 630 -33.00 30.63 8.61
N ARG A 631 -34.09 31.39 8.41
CA ARG A 631 -34.88 31.33 7.18
C ARG A 631 -34.02 31.60 5.95
N LYS A 632 -33.12 32.59 5.98
CA LYS A 632 -32.20 32.90 4.89
C LYS A 632 -31.20 31.76 4.64
N ASP A 633 -30.70 31.16 5.70
CA ASP A 633 -29.76 30.02 5.60
C ASP A 633 -30.44 28.82 4.94
N PHE A 634 -31.65 28.45 5.36
CA PHE A 634 -32.44 27.40 4.74
C PHE A 634 -32.82 27.71 3.28
N GLN A 635 -33.17 28.97 2.96
CA GLN A 635 -33.39 29.36 1.56
C GLN A 635 -32.14 29.15 0.71
N GLY A 636 -30.96 29.50 1.20
CA GLY A 636 -29.68 29.25 0.52
C GLY A 636 -29.40 27.78 0.33
N LEU A 637 -29.61 26.99 1.39
CA LEU A 637 -29.38 25.55 1.39
C LEU A 637 -30.33 24.84 0.41
N PHE A 638 -31.65 25.10 0.47
CA PHE A 638 -32.65 24.48 -0.42
C PHE A 638 -32.42 24.85 -1.88
N ARG A 639 -32.06 26.11 -2.15
CA ARG A 639 -31.72 26.56 -3.51
C ARG A 639 -30.49 25.79 -4.05
N ALA A 640 -29.46 25.59 -3.21
CA ALA A 640 -28.28 24.85 -3.60
C ALA A 640 -28.58 23.36 -3.87
N MET A 641 -29.60 22.79 -3.18
CA MET A 641 -29.94 21.36 -3.32
C MET A 641 -30.81 21.02 -4.53
N GLU A 642 -31.40 22.02 -5.20
CA GLU A 642 -32.13 21.82 -6.48
C GLU A 642 -33.20 20.72 -6.43
N GLY A 643 -34.00 20.69 -5.36
CA GLY A 643 -35.05 19.68 -5.17
C GLY A 643 -34.57 18.32 -4.64
N ARG A 644 -33.32 18.16 -4.29
CA ARG A 644 -32.84 16.98 -3.58
C ARG A 644 -33.24 17.06 -2.12
N PRO A 645 -33.50 15.90 -1.46
CA PRO A 645 -33.98 15.89 -0.08
C PRO A 645 -32.95 16.43 0.91
N VAL A 646 -33.41 17.17 1.90
CA VAL A 646 -32.61 17.75 2.99
C VAL A 646 -33.16 17.30 4.33
N THR A 647 -32.42 16.49 5.06
CA THR A 647 -32.75 16.13 6.44
C THR A 647 -32.15 17.13 7.40
N ILE A 648 -32.97 17.84 8.14
CA ILE A 648 -32.58 18.90 9.08
C ILE A 648 -32.71 18.38 10.50
N ARG A 649 -31.64 18.52 11.29
CA ARG A 649 -31.67 18.30 12.72
C ARG A 649 -32.01 19.63 13.39
N LEU A 650 -33.08 19.66 14.17
CA LEU A 650 -33.40 20.79 15.03
C LEU A 650 -32.30 20.93 16.08
N LEU A 651 -32.32 22.05 16.84
CA LEU A 651 -31.29 22.35 17.83
C LEU A 651 -31.09 21.16 18.79
N ASP A 652 -29.91 20.57 18.78
CA ASP A 652 -29.61 19.35 19.54
C ASP A 652 -28.70 19.63 20.76
N PRO A 653 -27.57 20.39 20.67
CA PRO A 653 -26.67 20.54 21.79
C PRO A 653 -27.28 21.16 23.02
N PRO A 654 -26.78 20.85 24.24
CA PRO A 654 -27.14 21.54 25.47
C PRO A 654 -26.85 23.03 25.34
N LEU A 655 -27.73 23.86 25.94
CA LEU A 655 -27.64 25.33 25.77
C LEU A 655 -26.35 25.94 26.33
N HIS A 656 -25.74 25.32 27.34
CA HIS A 656 -24.49 25.85 27.92
C HIS A 656 -23.30 25.83 26.93
N GLU A 657 -23.32 24.99 25.89
CA GLU A 657 -22.26 24.95 24.88
C GLU A 657 -22.12 26.23 24.04
N PHE A 658 -23.17 27.04 23.99
CA PHE A 658 -23.16 28.36 23.32
C PHE A 658 -22.64 29.49 24.21
N LEU A 659 -22.47 29.25 25.50
CA LEU A 659 -22.05 30.24 26.47
C LEU A 659 -20.52 30.28 26.60
N PRO A 660 -19.92 31.45 26.95
CA PRO A 660 -18.46 31.55 27.00
C PRO A 660 -17.87 30.83 28.21
N ASN A 661 -16.71 30.19 28.00
CA ASN A 661 -16.00 29.43 29.02
C ASN A 661 -14.93 30.25 29.77
N ASP A 662 -14.54 31.44 29.25
CA ASP A 662 -13.54 32.31 29.87
C ASP A 662 -14.14 33.58 30.46
N ASP A 663 -13.47 34.10 31.49
CA ASP A 663 -14.00 35.25 32.27
C ASP A 663 -14.01 36.56 31.48
N ALA A 664 -13.07 36.75 30.55
CA ALA A 664 -13.04 37.95 29.71
C ALA A 664 -14.28 38.04 28.80
N ARG A 665 -14.62 36.94 28.16
CA ARG A 665 -15.80 36.84 27.28
C ARG A 665 -17.11 36.84 28.09
N ARG A 666 -17.10 36.33 29.32
CA ARG A 666 -18.26 36.46 30.26
C ARG A 666 -18.52 37.91 30.63
N ALA A 667 -17.48 38.67 30.96
CA ALA A 667 -17.56 40.08 31.23
C ALA A 667 -18.04 40.90 30.01
N GLU A 668 -17.53 40.60 28.81
CA GLU A 668 -18.00 41.21 27.56
C GLU A 668 -19.49 40.92 27.31
N LEU A 669 -19.92 39.68 27.52
CA LEU A 669 -21.33 39.28 27.37
C LEU A 669 -22.20 39.98 28.39
N ALA A 670 -21.78 40.08 29.65
CA ALA A 670 -22.49 40.81 30.71
C ALA A 670 -22.70 42.28 30.33
N GLN A 671 -21.66 42.94 29.82
CA GLN A 671 -21.75 44.31 29.33
C GLN A 671 -22.73 44.45 28.16
N LYS A 672 -22.68 43.56 27.17
CA LYS A 672 -23.58 43.56 26.00
C LYS A 672 -25.06 43.36 26.38
N LEU A 673 -25.30 42.53 27.39
CA LEU A 673 -26.65 42.20 27.87
C LEU A 673 -27.16 43.16 28.97
N ASN A 674 -26.32 44.07 29.45
CA ASN A 674 -26.58 44.97 30.55
C ASN A 674 -26.98 44.25 31.86
N VAL A 675 -26.26 43.17 32.18
CA VAL A 675 -26.41 42.34 33.38
C VAL A 675 -25.06 42.21 34.09
N SER A 676 -25.07 41.73 35.35
CA SER A 676 -23.80 41.50 36.06
C SER A 676 -23.07 40.24 35.58
N THR A 677 -21.77 40.23 35.74
CA THR A 677 -20.94 39.05 35.40
C THR A 677 -21.31 37.86 36.28
N GLU A 678 -21.64 38.12 37.57
CA GLU A 678 -22.07 37.11 38.52
C GLU A 678 -23.35 36.43 38.03
N TYR A 679 -24.34 37.21 37.52
CA TYR A 679 -25.54 36.63 36.92
C TYR A 679 -25.22 35.66 35.78
N ILE A 680 -24.30 36.02 34.87
CA ILE A 680 -23.87 35.16 33.79
C ILE A 680 -23.24 33.85 34.34
N ILE A 681 -22.38 33.96 35.32
CA ILE A 681 -21.71 32.81 35.96
C ILE A 681 -22.74 31.88 36.63
N GLU A 682 -23.69 32.42 37.37
CA GLU A 682 -24.75 31.63 38.01
C GLU A 682 -25.63 30.92 37.00
N ARG A 683 -26.00 31.58 35.91
CA ARG A 683 -26.81 30.97 34.84
C ARG A 683 -26.02 29.86 34.11
N ILE A 684 -24.73 30.07 33.84
CA ILE A 684 -23.86 29.03 33.26
C ILE A 684 -23.80 27.80 34.17
N LYS A 685 -23.59 28.02 35.49
CA LYS A 685 -23.59 26.92 36.48
C LYS A 685 -24.92 26.17 36.51
N ALA A 686 -26.04 26.90 36.49
CA ALA A 686 -27.38 26.30 36.50
C ALA A 686 -27.70 25.49 35.23
N LEU A 687 -27.10 25.84 34.09
CA LEU A 687 -27.27 25.14 32.81
C LEU A 687 -26.20 24.09 32.55
N HIS A 688 -25.14 24.06 33.36
CA HIS A 688 -24.03 23.11 33.18
C HIS A 688 -24.49 21.68 33.50
N GLU A 689 -24.17 20.76 32.63
CA GLU A 689 -24.51 19.35 32.74
C GLU A 689 -23.24 18.53 32.83
N GLU A 690 -23.12 17.63 33.82
CA GLU A 690 -22.00 16.76 33.99
C GLU A 690 -21.86 15.75 32.83
N ASN A 691 -23.00 15.32 32.32
CA ASN A 691 -23.05 14.45 31.14
C ASN A 691 -23.95 15.06 30.05
N PRO A 692 -23.36 15.72 29.03
CA PRO A 692 -24.13 16.35 27.94
C PRO A 692 -25.05 15.40 27.18
N MET A 693 -24.71 14.09 27.15
CA MET A 693 -25.56 13.11 26.46
C MET A 693 -26.86 12.77 27.19
N LEU A 694 -26.88 12.91 28.50
CA LEU A 694 -28.05 12.67 29.35
C LEU A 694 -28.81 13.94 29.69
N GLY A 695 -28.28 15.09 29.36
CA GLY A 695 -28.80 16.40 29.72
C GLY A 695 -30.02 16.89 28.95
N CYS A 696 -30.37 18.16 29.14
CA CYS A 696 -31.47 18.85 28.47
C CYS A 696 -31.07 19.25 27.05
N ARG A 697 -31.21 18.31 26.11
CA ARG A 697 -30.90 18.51 24.70
C ARG A 697 -31.95 17.86 23.79
N GLY A 698 -31.91 18.19 22.48
CA GLY A 698 -32.78 17.59 21.47
C GLY A 698 -34.25 17.66 21.81
N CYS A 699 -34.95 16.52 21.85
CA CYS A 699 -36.38 16.47 22.13
C CYS A 699 -36.74 16.98 23.55
N ARG A 700 -35.87 16.75 24.56
CA ARG A 700 -36.09 17.29 25.92
C ARG A 700 -36.09 18.82 25.94
N LEU A 701 -35.12 19.40 25.22
CA LEU A 701 -35.05 20.86 25.04
C LEU A 701 -36.31 21.40 24.36
N GLY A 702 -36.77 20.72 23.28
CA GLY A 702 -37.96 21.12 22.55
C GLY A 702 -39.27 21.00 23.33
N VAL A 703 -39.31 20.08 24.32
CA VAL A 703 -40.48 19.97 25.24
C VAL A 703 -40.44 21.05 26.29
N LEU A 704 -39.29 21.36 26.86
CA LEU A 704 -39.14 22.37 27.90
C LEU A 704 -39.24 23.80 27.36
N HIS A 705 -38.77 24.02 26.13
CA HIS A 705 -38.74 25.32 25.44
C HIS A 705 -39.35 25.22 24.05
N PRO A 706 -40.66 24.97 23.91
CA PRO A 706 -41.31 24.71 22.62
C PRO A 706 -41.20 25.88 21.64
N GLU A 707 -41.03 27.13 22.13
CA GLU A 707 -40.84 28.31 21.32
C GLU A 707 -39.57 28.27 20.48
N ILE A 708 -38.52 27.51 20.88
CA ILE A 708 -37.31 27.30 20.09
C ILE A 708 -37.66 26.43 18.90
N THR A 709 -38.33 25.31 19.12
CA THR A 709 -38.79 24.41 18.07
C THR A 709 -39.75 25.13 17.11
N GLU A 710 -40.70 25.90 17.62
CA GLU A 710 -41.63 26.69 16.81
C GLU A 710 -40.86 27.62 15.86
N MET A 711 -39.88 28.37 16.37
CA MET A 711 -39.08 29.29 15.57
C MET A 711 -38.33 28.55 14.45
N GLN A 712 -37.68 27.42 14.76
CA GLN A 712 -36.90 26.64 13.75
C GLN A 712 -37.81 26.05 12.68
N VAL A 713 -38.96 25.44 13.08
CA VAL A 713 -39.92 24.87 12.15
C VAL A 713 -40.50 25.96 11.24
N ARG A 714 -40.83 27.13 11.79
CA ARG A 714 -41.25 28.28 10.98
C ARG A 714 -40.17 28.71 9.98
N ALA A 715 -38.91 28.82 10.41
CA ALA A 715 -37.82 29.21 9.53
C ALA A 715 -37.68 28.23 8.35
N ILE A 716 -37.78 26.92 8.61
CA ILE A 716 -37.69 25.85 7.62
C ILE A 716 -38.85 25.96 6.60
N PHE A 717 -40.10 25.98 7.08
CA PHE A 717 -41.25 25.96 6.19
C PHE A 717 -41.48 27.28 5.48
N GLU A 718 -41.23 28.44 6.12
CA GLU A 718 -41.25 29.74 5.45
C GLU A 718 -40.23 29.82 4.33
N ALA A 719 -39.03 29.26 4.53
CA ALA A 719 -38.02 29.17 3.49
C ALA A 719 -38.46 28.25 2.33
N ALA A 720 -39.01 27.08 2.64
CA ALA A 720 -39.50 26.14 1.64
C ALA A 720 -40.66 26.74 0.81
N VAL A 721 -41.68 27.31 1.44
CA VAL A 721 -42.81 27.94 0.77
C VAL A 721 -42.39 29.12 -0.11
N SER A 722 -41.45 29.94 0.37
CA SER A 722 -40.92 31.06 -0.40
C SER A 722 -40.24 30.59 -1.70
N LEU A 723 -39.49 29.50 -1.67
CA LEU A 723 -38.82 28.94 -2.84
C LEU A 723 -39.78 28.21 -3.77
N GLN A 724 -40.78 27.49 -3.25
CA GLN A 724 -41.81 26.86 -4.08
C GLN A 724 -42.62 27.90 -4.87
N LYS A 725 -42.97 29.05 -4.26
CA LYS A 725 -43.57 30.16 -4.99
C LYS A 725 -42.70 30.67 -6.15
N SER A 726 -41.40 30.56 -6.02
CA SER A 726 -40.42 30.91 -7.07
C SER A 726 -40.10 29.76 -8.01
N LYS A 727 -40.91 28.69 -8.01
CA LYS A 727 -40.76 27.45 -8.84
C LYS A 727 -39.45 26.67 -8.57
N HIS A 728 -38.84 26.83 -7.41
CA HIS A 728 -37.73 25.97 -6.99
C HIS A 728 -38.31 24.80 -6.17
N PRO A 729 -38.10 23.54 -6.59
CA PRO A 729 -38.58 22.39 -5.85
C PRO A 729 -37.79 22.27 -4.52
N VAL A 730 -38.49 21.91 -3.44
CA VAL A 730 -37.90 21.70 -2.12
C VAL A 730 -38.48 20.43 -1.52
N ILE A 731 -37.59 19.57 -0.99
CA ILE A 731 -37.95 18.36 -0.24
C ILE A 731 -37.22 18.42 1.10
N VAL A 732 -38.02 18.57 2.17
CA VAL A 732 -37.50 18.61 3.54
C VAL A 732 -37.98 17.40 4.31
#